data_953ab59a051d96d0e03335008e38569b
#
_entry.id   953ab59a051d96d0e03335008e38569b
#
_cell.length_a   1.000
_cell.length_b   1.000
_cell.length_c   1.000
_cell.angle_alpha   90.00
_cell.angle_beta   90.00
_cell.angle_gamma   90.00
#
_symmetry.space_group_name_H-M   'P 1'
#
loop_
_entity.id
_entity.type
_entity.pdbx_description
1 polymer ?
#
loop_
_entity_poly.entity_id
_entity_poly.type
_entity_poly.pdbx_seq_one_letter_code
_entity_poly.pdbx_strand_id
1 'polypeptide(L)'
;MSEKLVLIDGHSILNRAYHGLPDLTNSEGLHTNAVYGFLNIMFKILDEEKPDYLTVAFDVHAPTFRHRMFDAYKGTRKPMDEELRQQVPMIKEMLTAMGIKIVEKEGYEADDIHGTLSVRAEKAGMDVAIISGDRDLLQLATDHVMVRIPKTKKTGTEIENYNTADVIEKYGVTPKEFIDVKALQGDTSDNIPGVPGIGEKTAGALIAKYHCIEAVHEDAENVKPPRASKNIVEYWEQALMSKELATIILDAPVDYEFSDAKLSGGVESLYTEEAFLLCKRYEFKNMLSRFNVEAPKNNAEEHFVVVRDLKTAESVFEKAKNKEVAFAVVPGESLENSESDGQLSLFSEPVSNDYLAVSICFSEEDIYFICTGDEISSSFLDEKLNTLEVKSWISPDLKTNLHRFKSKEIKADDRGRYFDMMVAAYLINPLVGEYPYDAVAKDYLGLMLSSKKDYLGKLDFTQMMKEDEKKAVDCACYEVYTAWKSKPVLLQKLKEMDMLTLYKDIELPLVFVLYDMENEGIRADGIKLKEYGDKLAVSIAELEKKIYEAAGEEFNINSPKQLGVILFEKLGLPNEKKTKTGYSTAADVLEKLAPEYPIVADILEYRQLTKLKSTYADGLSGYIASDGKIHTTLNQTITATGRLSSTEPNLQNIPIRIELGKLIRKVFLPEDGDLFVDSDYSQIELRVLAALSGDERMIEAFKNGQDIHRSTASLVFDTPFDEVTDLQRRNAKAVNFGIVYGISAFGLSNDLGISRKEAQGYIDSYFVKYPKIKEFLDQTVLDAKKNGYTKTMFGRIRPIPELNSSNFMQRQFGERVAMNSPIQGTAADIIKIAMIRVHDRLLDEGLKSRLILQVHDELLIETKEAEKDKVIKLLEKEMRGAVDMKVSMEVGTECGYDWYDAH
;
A
#
# COMPACT_ATOMS: atom_id res chain seq x y z
N MET A 1 10.24 -50.74 1.86
CA MET A 1 9.81 -49.77 2.84
C MET A 1 8.29 -49.83 2.83
N SER A 2 7.64 -49.72 3.98
CA SER A 2 6.17 -49.54 4.04
C SER A 2 5.73 -48.31 3.29
N GLU A 3 4.60 -48.35 2.60
CA GLU A 3 3.99 -47.13 2.03
C GLU A 3 3.62 -46.18 3.17
N LYS A 4 3.71 -44.88 2.92
CA LYS A 4 3.52 -43.83 3.93
C LYS A 4 2.34 -42.91 3.59
N LEU A 5 1.43 -42.73 4.57
CA LEU A 5 0.32 -41.78 4.50
C LEU A 5 0.59 -40.55 5.39
N VAL A 6 0.45 -39.35 4.82
CA VAL A 6 0.42 -38.11 5.58
C VAL A 6 -1.02 -37.58 5.68
N LEU A 7 -1.46 -37.33 6.90
CA LEU A 7 -2.76 -36.74 7.24
C LEU A 7 -2.55 -35.36 7.84
N ILE A 8 -3.15 -34.33 7.26
CA ILE A 8 -3.00 -32.94 7.75
C ILE A 8 -4.35 -32.42 8.26
N ASP A 9 -4.36 -31.90 9.48
CA ASP A 9 -5.48 -31.18 10.05
C ASP A 9 -5.55 -29.76 9.47
N GLY A 10 -6.50 -29.56 8.54
CA GLY A 10 -6.60 -28.36 7.74
C GLY A 10 -6.85 -27.10 8.58
N HIS A 11 -7.84 -27.13 9.48
CA HIS A 11 -8.17 -25.97 10.31
C HIS A 11 -7.10 -25.66 11.36
N SER A 12 -6.54 -26.68 12.01
CA SER A 12 -5.51 -26.50 13.02
C SER A 12 -4.24 -25.86 12.44
N ILE A 13 -3.77 -26.35 11.29
CA ILE A 13 -2.58 -25.81 10.63
C ILE A 13 -2.83 -24.42 10.04
N LEU A 14 -4.03 -24.18 9.45
CA LEU A 14 -4.39 -22.87 8.90
C LEU A 14 -4.47 -21.80 9.99
N ASN A 15 -5.14 -22.10 11.11
CA ASN A 15 -5.24 -21.20 12.26
C ASN A 15 -3.87 -20.87 12.86
N ARG A 16 -3.02 -21.89 12.98
CA ARG A 16 -1.65 -21.71 13.46
C ARG A 16 -0.84 -20.82 12.53
N ALA A 17 -0.95 -20.99 11.23
CA ALA A 17 -0.28 -20.16 10.22
C ALA A 17 -0.73 -18.71 10.30
N TYR A 18 -2.05 -18.48 10.47
CA TYR A 18 -2.63 -17.15 10.62
C TYR A 18 -2.05 -16.36 11.80
N HIS A 19 -1.99 -16.99 12.98
CA HIS A 19 -1.45 -16.35 14.18
C HIS A 19 0.09 -16.35 14.25
N GLY A 20 0.75 -17.17 13.43
CA GLY A 20 2.21 -17.29 13.40
C GLY A 20 2.93 -16.32 12.48
N LEU A 21 2.22 -15.70 11.55
CA LEU A 21 2.75 -14.75 10.57
C LEU A 21 2.06 -13.39 10.70
N PRO A 22 2.76 -12.28 10.37
CA PRO A 22 2.11 -10.99 10.25
C PRO A 22 1.04 -11.05 9.14
N ASP A 23 0.11 -10.11 9.17
CA ASP A 23 -0.88 -9.99 8.10
C ASP A 23 -0.19 -9.70 6.76
N LEU A 24 -0.52 -10.50 5.75
CA LEU A 24 -0.04 -10.39 4.37
C LEU A 24 -1.26 -10.26 3.47
N THR A 25 -1.27 -9.23 2.65
CA THR A 25 -2.30 -9.02 1.62
C THR A 25 -1.65 -8.97 0.25
N ASN A 26 -2.32 -9.55 -0.76
CA ASN A 26 -1.89 -9.43 -2.14
C ASN A 26 -2.41 -8.12 -2.79
N SER A 27 -2.06 -7.86 -4.03
CA SER A 27 -2.50 -6.67 -4.79
C SER A 27 -4.02 -6.59 -5.02
N GLU A 28 -4.75 -7.71 -4.89
CA GLU A 28 -6.22 -7.76 -4.93
C GLU A 28 -6.85 -7.40 -3.56
N GLY A 29 -6.05 -7.16 -2.52
CA GLY A 29 -6.51 -6.92 -1.15
C GLY A 29 -6.94 -8.18 -0.40
N LEU A 30 -6.62 -9.38 -0.91
CA LEU A 30 -6.91 -10.65 -0.23
C LEU A 30 -5.88 -10.91 0.86
N HIS A 31 -6.34 -11.28 2.06
CA HIS A 31 -5.46 -11.77 3.11
C HIS A 31 -4.91 -13.15 2.74
N THR A 32 -3.61 -13.36 2.81
CA THR A 32 -2.93 -14.55 2.29
C THR A 32 -1.96 -15.21 3.28
N ASN A 33 -1.74 -14.60 4.45
CA ASN A 33 -0.76 -15.07 5.45
C ASN A 33 -1.04 -16.50 5.94
N ALA A 34 -2.31 -16.88 6.17
CA ALA A 34 -2.66 -18.22 6.62
C ALA A 34 -2.40 -19.27 5.54
N VAL A 35 -2.79 -19.00 4.29
CA VAL A 35 -2.52 -19.89 3.13
C VAL A 35 -1.02 -20.04 2.92
N TYR A 36 -0.27 -18.93 2.91
CA TYR A 36 1.19 -18.96 2.77
C TYR A 36 1.87 -19.79 3.85
N GLY A 37 1.49 -19.57 5.12
CA GLY A 37 2.07 -20.32 6.24
C GLY A 37 1.69 -21.78 6.25
N PHE A 38 0.43 -22.13 5.85
CA PHE A 38 -0.01 -23.51 5.68
C PHE A 38 0.85 -24.25 4.64
N LEU A 39 1.02 -23.66 3.46
CA LEU A 39 1.83 -24.26 2.39
C LEU A 39 3.30 -24.43 2.80
N ASN A 40 3.88 -23.47 3.53
CA ASN A 40 5.25 -23.61 4.05
C ASN A 40 5.39 -24.78 5.03
N ILE A 41 4.42 -24.98 5.92
CA ILE A 41 4.42 -26.12 6.85
C ILE A 41 4.25 -27.43 6.07
N MET A 42 3.28 -27.47 5.14
CA MET A 42 3.00 -28.62 4.31
C MET A 42 4.23 -29.03 3.47
N PHE A 43 4.86 -28.11 2.76
CA PHE A 43 6.04 -28.41 1.94
C PHE A 43 7.20 -28.92 2.79
N LYS A 44 7.42 -28.32 3.98
CA LYS A 44 8.44 -28.84 4.90
C LYS A 44 8.17 -30.29 5.31
N ILE A 45 6.92 -30.64 5.61
CA ILE A 45 6.51 -32.00 5.96
C ILE A 45 6.71 -32.94 4.76
N LEU A 46 6.33 -32.53 3.56
CA LEU A 46 6.49 -33.32 2.34
C LEU A 46 8.00 -33.60 2.04
N ASP A 47 8.85 -32.60 2.22
CA ASP A 47 10.31 -32.73 2.04
C ASP A 47 10.93 -33.73 3.05
N GLU A 48 10.42 -33.76 4.29
CA GLU A 48 10.89 -34.66 5.36
C GLU A 48 10.31 -36.09 5.24
N GLU A 49 8.99 -36.21 5.00
CA GLU A 49 8.27 -37.48 5.05
C GLU A 49 8.29 -38.25 3.72
N LYS A 50 8.34 -37.57 2.58
CA LYS A 50 8.26 -38.11 1.24
C LYS A 50 7.12 -39.17 1.11
N PRO A 51 5.86 -38.76 1.37
CA PRO A 51 4.74 -39.68 1.45
C PRO A 51 4.35 -40.27 0.10
N ASP A 52 3.75 -41.47 0.14
CA ASP A 52 3.09 -42.09 -1.01
C ASP A 52 1.63 -41.65 -1.15
N TYR A 53 1.01 -41.23 -0.03
CA TYR A 53 -0.38 -40.76 0.09
C TYR A 53 -0.47 -39.48 0.92
N LEU A 54 -1.32 -38.54 0.47
CA LEU A 54 -1.54 -37.26 1.16
C LEU A 54 -3.03 -36.93 1.26
N THR A 55 -3.50 -36.61 2.47
CA THR A 55 -4.88 -36.20 2.72
C THR A 55 -4.92 -35.04 3.68
N VAL A 56 -5.81 -34.07 3.41
CA VAL A 56 -6.10 -32.96 4.33
C VAL A 56 -7.56 -33.07 4.77
N ALA A 57 -7.80 -33.14 6.10
CA ALA A 57 -9.14 -33.16 6.65
C ALA A 57 -9.55 -31.76 7.15
N PHE A 58 -10.80 -31.37 6.92
CA PHE A 58 -11.40 -30.15 7.45
C PHE A 58 -12.68 -30.46 8.22
N ASP A 59 -12.93 -29.64 9.26
CA ASP A 59 -14.23 -29.63 9.94
C ASP A 59 -15.31 -29.03 9.04
N VAL A 60 -16.52 -29.58 9.12
CA VAL A 60 -17.72 -29.00 8.49
C VAL A 60 -18.41 -28.08 9.49
N HIS A 61 -18.91 -26.93 9.03
CA HIS A 61 -19.64 -26.00 9.89
C HIS A 61 -21.07 -26.49 10.19
N ALA A 62 -21.15 -27.66 10.87
CA ALA A 62 -22.39 -28.33 11.29
C ALA A 62 -22.22 -28.94 12.68
N PRO A 63 -23.30 -29.06 13.48
CA PRO A 63 -23.22 -29.70 14.79
C PRO A 63 -22.77 -31.16 14.70
N THR A 64 -21.77 -31.52 15.49
CA THR A 64 -21.29 -32.89 15.60
C THR A 64 -22.06 -33.70 16.66
N PHE A 65 -21.79 -35.00 16.78
CA PHE A 65 -22.39 -35.82 17.83
C PHE A 65 -22.04 -35.31 19.23
N ARG A 66 -20.84 -34.68 19.44
CA ARG A 66 -20.40 -34.07 20.69
C ARG A 66 -21.28 -32.88 21.10
N HIS A 67 -21.71 -32.07 20.16
CA HIS A 67 -22.65 -30.96 20.41
C HIS A 67 -24.05 -31.48 20.82
N ARG A 68 -24.47 -32.67 20.31
CA ARG A 68 -25.73 -33.29 20.69
C ARG A 68 -25.65 -33.91 22.07
N MET A 69 -24.50 -34.34 22.51
CA MET A 69 -24.23 -34.92 23.82
C MET A 69 -24.10 -33.85 24.90
N PHE A 70 -23.45 -32.74 24.57
CA PHE A 70 -23.20 -31.64 25.51
C PHE A 70 -23.33 -30.29 24.79
N ASP A 71 -24.45 -29.58 25.06
CA ASP A 71 -24.77 -28.31 24.37
C ASP A 71 -23.71 -27.23 24.56
N ALA A 72 -22.98 -27.25 25.67
CA ALA A 72 -21.92 -26.30 25.94
C ALA A 72 -20.56 -26.67 25.32
N TYR A 73 -20.43 -27.80 24.57
CA TYR A 73 -19.20 -28.22 23.89
C TYR A 73 -18.73 -27.15 22.92
N LYS A 74 -17.46 -26.75 23.02
CA LYS A 74 -16.84 -25.64 22.24
C LYS A 74 -17.54 -24.28 22.36
N GLY A 75 -18.53 -24.15 23.30
CA GLY A 75 -19.33 -22.93 23.46
C GLY A 75 -18.54 -21.68 23.92
N THR A 76 -17.34 -21.86 24.45
CA THR A 76 -16.43 -20.76 24.86
C THR A 76 -15.49 -20.27 23.76
N ARG A 77 -15.44 -20.98 22.60
CA ARG A 77 -14.61 -20.57 21.46
C ARG A 77 -15.13 -19.27 20.85
N LYS A 78 -14.23 -18.32 20.60
CA LYS A 78 -14.56 -17.12 19.83
C LYS A 78 -14.84 -17.48 18.38
N PRO A 79 -15.72 -16.73 17.68
CA PRO A 79 -15.87 -16.89 16.24
C PRO A 79 -14.52 -16.74 15.54
N MET A 80 -14.34 -17.47 14.43
CA MET A 80 -13.16 -17.34 13.57
C MET A 80 -13.06 -15.90 13.04
N ASP A 81 -11.86 -15.32 13.09
CA ASP A 81 -11.59 -13.99 12.52
C ASP A 81 -11.99 -13.97 11.03
N GLU A 82 -12.54 -12.85 10.59
CA GLU A 82 -13.08 -12.72 9.23
C GLU A 82 -11.99 -12.93 8.17
N GLU A 83 -10.80 -12.38 8.41
CA GLU A 83 -9.64 -12.48 7.53
C GLU A 83 -9.14 -13.95 7.42
N LEU A 84 -9.26 -14.72 8.48
CA LEU A 84 -8.97 -16.16 8.45
C LEU A 84 -10.07 -16.94 7.72
N ARG A 85 -11.34 -16.59 7.97
CA ARG A 85 -12.50 -17.25 7.33
C ARG A 85 -12.46 -17.14 5.81
N GLN A 86 -12.00 -15.98 5.29
CA GLN A 86 -11.83 -15.75 3.86
C GLN A 86 -10.74 -16.65 3.26
N GLN A 87 -9.74 -17.05 4.04
CA GLN A 87 -8.63 -17.88 3.56
C GLN A 87 -8.94 -19.39 3.55
N VAL A 88 -10.03 -19.85 4.20
CA VAL A 88 -10.45 -21.28 4.18
C VAL A 88 -10.79 -21.75 2.75
N PRO A 89 -11.65 -21.05 1.97
CA PRO A 89 -11.89 -21.46 0.58
C PRO A 89 -10.63 -21.37 -0.30
N MET A 90 -9.74 -20.39 -0.04
CA MET A 90 -8.51 -20.21 -0.82
C MET A 90 -7.54 -21.38 -0.65
N ILE A 91 -7.35 -21.86 0.59
CA ILE A 91 -6.49 -23.04 0.82
C ILE A 91 -7.12 -24.30 0.21
N LYS A 92 -8.44 -24.49 0.28
CA LYS A 92 -9.11 -25.62 -0.37
C LYS A 92 -8.98 -25.58 -1.89
N GLU A 93 -9.12 -24.41 -2.50
CA GLU A 93 -8.87 -24.19 -3.94
C GLU A 93 -7.43 -24.57 -4.30
N MET A 94 -6.44 -24.11 -3.53
CA MET A 94 -5.03 -24.45 -3.73
C MET A 94 -4.77 -25.94 -3.61
N LEU A 95 -5.27 -26.61 -2.56
CA LEU A 95 -5.12 -28.06 -2.35
C LEU A 95 -5.77 -28.87 -3.47
N THR A 96 -6.94 -28.43 -3.95
CA THR A 96 -7.63 -29.05 -5.09
C THR A 96 -6.82 -28.89 -6.37
N ALA A 97 -6.30 -27.70 -6.64
CA ALA A 97 -5.42 -27.44 -7.79
C ALA A 97 -4.14 -28.28 -7.75
N MET A 98 -3.61 -28.57 -6.55
CA MET A 98 -2.48 -29.49 -6.35
C MET A 98 -2.86 -30.98 -6.47
N GLY A 99 -4.14 -31.32 -6.66
CA GLY A 99 -4.61 -32.69 -6.72
C GLY A 99 -4.61 -33.41 -5.37
N ILE A 100 -4.61 -32.65 -4.24
CA ILE A 100 -4.60 -33.25 -2.90
C ILE A 100 -6.02 -33.65 -2.48
N LYS A 101 -6.17 -34.84 -1.95
CA LYS A 101 -7.45 -35.35 -1.44
C LYS A 101 -7.87 -34.55 -0.18
N ILE A 102 -8.99 -33.84 -0.28
CA ILE A 102 -9.64 -33.16 0.85
C ILE A 102 -10.77 -34.10 1.34
N VAL A 103 -10.89 -34.23 2.67
CA VAL A 103 -11.92 -35.02 3.33
C VAL A 103 -12.65 -34.21 4.37
N GLU A 104 -13.99 -34.25 4.29
CA GLU A 104 -14.93 -33.62 5.21
C GLU A 104 -16.07 -34.59 5.50
N LYS A 105 -16.60 -34.62 6.72
CA LYS A 105 -17.75 -35.48 7.08
C LYS A 105 -18.69 -34.75 8.01
N GLU A 106 -19.92 -34.53 7.58
CA GLU A 106 -20.96 -33.96 8.43
C GLU A 106 -21.24 -34.85 9.64
N GLY A 107 -21.34 -34.23 10.81
CA GLY A 107 -21.60 -34.91 12.09
C GLY A 107 -20.34 -35.41 12.81
N TYR A 108 -19.15 -35.35 12.18
CA TYR A 108 -17.85 -35.74 12.71
C TYR A 108 -16.85 -34.56 12.62
N GLU A 109 -15.81 -34.62 13.43
CA GLU A 109 -14.73 -33.64 13.40
C GLU A 109 -13.52 -34.17 12.59
N ALA A 110 -12.62 -33.28 12.17
CA ALA A 110 -11.40 -33.66 11.47
C ALA A 110 -10.58 -34.70 12.26
N ASP A 111 -10.56 -34.62 13.58
CA ASP A 111 -9.88 -35.55 14.46
C ASP A 111 -10.45 -36.98 14.32
N ASP A 112 -11.79 -37.15 14.19
CA ASP A 112 -12.44 -38.45 13.97
C ASP A 112 -12.10 -39.00 12.59
N ILE A 113 -11.93 -38.15 11.59
CA ILE A 113 -11.44 -38.54 10.24
C ILE A 113 -10.01 -39.02 10.36
N HIS A 114 -9.13 -38.29 11.05
CA HIS A 114 -7.73 -38.68 11.27
C HIS A 114 -7.64 -40.02 12.02
N GLY A 115 -8.44 -40.21 13.08
CA GLY A 115 -8.48 -41.45 13.84
C GLY A 115 -8.92 -42.65 12.95
N THR A 116 -9.97 -42.43 12.16
CA THR A 116 -10.50 -43.50 11.27
C THR A 116 -9.50 -43.87 10.16
N LEU A 117 -8.91 -42.85 9.50
CA LEU A 117 -7.97 -43.10 8.39
C LEU A 117 -6.63 -43.65 8.89
N SER A 118 -6.13 -43.21 10.04
CA SER A 118 -4.89 -43.77 10.61
C SER A 118 -5.04 -45.26 10.92
N VAL A 119 -6.15 -45.68 11.56
CA VAL A 119 -6.42 -47.09 11.86
C VAL A 119 -6.58 -47.94 10.59
N ARG A 120 -7.27 -47.39 9.55
CA ARG A 120 -7.41 -48.07 8.26
C ARG A 120 -6.05 -48.26 7.57
N ALA A 121 -5.19 -47.21 7.59
CA ALA A 121 -3.86 -47.24 6.96
C ALA A 121 -2.92 -48.21 7.71
N GLU A 122 -2.88 -48.19 9.05
CA GLU A 122 -2.08 -49.12 9.85
C GLU A 122 -2.49 -50.58 9.59
N LYS A 123 -3.81 -50.86 9.51
CA LYS A 123 -4.31 -52.21 9.14
C LYS A 123 -3.91 -52.63 7.72
N ALA A 124 -3.74 -51.67 6.82
CA ALA A 124 -3.25 -51.93 5.45
C ALA A 124 -1.70 -52.08 5.40
N GLY A 125 -0.98 -51.94 6.54
CA GLY A 125 0.46 -52.08 6.61
C GLY A 125 1.24 -50.81 6.25
N MET A 126 0.60 -49.61 6.31
CA MET A 126 1.22 -48.31 6.03
C MET A 126 1.74 -47.67 7.32
N ASP A 127 2.78 -46.89 7.19
CA ASP A 127 3.18 -45.92 8.24
C ASP A 127 2.40 -44.64 8.06
N VAL A 128 1.98 -43.97 9.17
CA VAL A 128 1.14 -42.78 9.15
C VAL A 128 1.81 -41.63 9.87
N ALA A 129 1.81 -40.45 9.30
CA ALA A 129 2.18 -39.19 9.99
C ALA A 129 0.97 -38.27 10.04
N ILE A 130 0.49 -37.94 11.25
CA ILE A 130 -0.62 -37.00 11.50
C ILE A 130 -0.03 -35.64 11.86
N ILE A 131 -0.37 -34.60 11.12
CA ILE A 131 0.13 -33.25 11.27
C ILE A 131 -0.99 -32.37 11.85
N SER A 132 -0.90 -31.98 13.11
CA SER A 132 -1.85 -31.06 13.74
C SER A 132 -1.19 -30.27 14.87
N GLY A 133 -1.76 -29.14 15.24
CA GLY A 133 -1.44 -28.39 16.45
C GLY A 133 -2.13 -28.91 17.70
N ASP A 134 -3.10 -29.82 17.53
CA ASP A 134 -3.91 -30.36 18.62
C ASP A 134 -3.22 -31.55 19.28
N ARG A 135 -3.17 -31.51 20.62
CA ARG A 135 -2.56 -32.59 21.44
C ARG A 135 -3.52 -33.76 21.68
N ASP A 136 -4.81 -33.59 21.42
CA ASP A 136 -5.78 -34.65 21.63
C ASP A 136 -5.53 -35.80 20.66
N LEU A 137 -4.94 -35.54 19.51
CA LEU A 137 -4.48 -36.54 18.55
C LEU A 137 -3.35 -37.46 19.08
N LEU A 138 -2.70 -37.10 20.22
CA LEU A 138 -1.67 -37.97 20.84
C LEU A 138 -2.25 -39.32 21.26
N GLN A 139 -3.58 -39.41 21.48
CA GLN A 139 -4.25 -40.70 21.76
C GLN A 139 -4.16 -41.69 20.58
N LEU A 140 -3.88 -41.19 19.37
CA LEU A 140 -3.76 -42.01 18.14
C LEU A 140 -2.33 -42.52 17.89
N ALA A 141 -1.34 -42.07 18.68
CA ALA A 141 0.05 -42.44 18.46
C ALA A 141 0.25 -43.97 18.69
N THR A 142 0.91 -44.63 17.73
CA THR A 142 1.33 -46.05 17.82
C THR A 142 2.78 -46.17 17.35
N ASP A 143 3.28 -47.37 17.14
CA ASP A 143 4.61 -47.57 16.57
C ASP A 143 4.63 -47.31 15.07
N HIS A 144 3.45 -47.30 14.42
CA HIS A 144 3.25 -47.01 12.99
C HIS A 144 2.51 -45.71 12.72
N VAL A 145 1.93 -45.04 13.76
CA VAL A 145 1.25 -43.77 13.67
C VAL A 145 2.03 -42.73 14.48
N MET A 146 2.66 -41.79 13.82
CA MET A 146 3.40 -40.70 14.42
C MET A 146 2.58 -39.42 14.39
N VAL A 147 2.40 -38.77 15.55
CA VAL A 147 1.76 -37.43 15.63
C VAL A 147 2.86 -36.36 15.63
N ARG A 148 2.77 -35.42 14.70
CA ARG A 148 3.75 -34.37 14.47
C ARG A 148 3.11 -33.00 14.74
N ILE A 149 3.63 -32.30 15.75
CA ILE A 149 3.10 -31.02 16.22
C ILE A 149 4.04 -29.88 15.83
N PRO A 150 3.69 -29.04 14.82
CA PRO A 150 4.49 -27.88 14.47
C PRO A 150 4.51 -26.86 15.61
N LYS A 151 5.66 -26.24 15.91
CA LYS A 151 5.82 -25.13 16.86
C LYS A 151 6.52 -23.94 16.19
N THR A 152 5.91 -22.78 16.24
CA THR A 152 6.50 -21.55 15.71
C THR A 152 7.47 -20.96 16.75
N LYS A 153 8.75 -20.79 16.40
CA LYS A 153 9.77 -20.08 17.19
C LYS A 153 10.24 -18.86 16.39
N LYS A 154 10.91 -17.91 17.06
CA LYS A 154 11.52 -16.73 16.38
C LYS A 154 12.50 -17.11 15.25
N THR A 155 13.04 -18.32 15.28
CA THR A 155 14.00 -18.86 14.30
C THR A 155 13.36 -19.72 13.21
N GLY A 156 12.04 -19.90 13.20
CA GLY A 156 11.31 -20.72 12.22
C GLY A 156 10.37 -21.74 12.85
N THR A 157 9.81 -22.65 12.04
CA THR A 157 8.92 -23.71 12.50
C THR A 157 9.73 -24.96 12.87
N GLU A 158 9.64 -25.40 14.13
CA GLU A 158 10.16 -26.66 14.65
C GLU A 158 9.02 -27.67 14.77
N ILE A 159 9.26 -28.95 14.56
CA ILE A 159 8.24 -30.01 14.63
C ILE A 159 8.59 -30.98 15.74
N GLU A 160 7.69 -31.15 16.71
CA GLU A 160 7.80 -32.20 17.73
C GLU A 160 7.14 -33.48 17.22
N ASN A 161 7.81 -34.62 17.38
CA ASN A 161 7.33 -35.93 16.93
C ASN A 161 6.94 -36.77 18.15
N TYR A 162 5.84 -37.52 18.06
CA TYR A 162 5.32 -38.35 19.12
C TYR A 162 4.87 -39.70 18.57
N ASN A 163 5.59 -40.75 18.93
CA ASN A 163 5.13 -42.16 18.84
C ASN A 163 4.70 -42.64 20.23
N THR A 164 4.40 -43.92 20.40
CA THR A 164 4.03 -44.51 21.70
C THR A 164 5.05 -44.21 22.78
N ALA A 165 6.36 -44.40 22.51
CA ALA A 165 7.42 -44.20 23.48
C ALA A 165 7.58 -42.73 23.92
N ASP A 166 7.48 -41.81 22.97
CA ASP A 166 7.59 -40.36 23.21
C ASP A 166 6.42 -39.83 24.07
N VAL A 167 5.20 -40.39 23.89
CA VAL A 167 4.05 -40.04 24.74
C VAL A 167 4.25 -40.54 26.14
N ILE A 168 4.72 -41.79 26.31
CA ILE A 168 5.00 -42.37 27.65
C ILE A 168 6.13 -41.60 28.35
N GLU A 169 7.20 -41.28 27.66
CA GLU A 169 8.32 -40.51 28.21
C GLU A 169 7.87 -39.13 28.73
N LYS A 170 7.08 -38.43 27.92
CA LYS A 170 6.68 -37.04 28.23
C LYS A 170 5.54 -36.93 29.23
N TYR A 171 4.54 -37.82 29.15
CA TYR A 171 3.28 -37.69 29.92
C TYR A 171 3.12 -38.76 30.99
N GLY A 172 3.95 -39.80 30.99
CA GLY A 172 3.90 -40.89 31.97
C GLY A 172 2.75 -41.88 31.77
N VAL A 173 2.03 -41.80 30.66
CA VAL A 173 0.86 -42.60 30.31
C VAL A 173 0.95 -43.05 28.86
N THR A 174 0.30 -44.14 28.50
CA THR A 174 0.18 -44.61 27.09
C THR A 174 -0.76 -43.69 26.30
N PRO A 175 -0.67 -43.68 24.96
CA PRO A 175 -1.61 -42.94 24.10
C PRO A 175 -3.09 -43.19 24.42
N LYS A 176 -3.47 -44.44 24.69
CA LYS A 176 -4.87 -44.79 25.08
C LYS A 176 -5.23 -44.23 26.44
N GLU A 177 -4.33 -44.27 27.43
CA GLU A 177 -4.56 -43.73 28.76
C GLU A 177 -4.62 -42.20 28.76
N PHE A 178 -4.12 -41.53 27.70
CA PHE A 178 -4.21 -40.08 27.55
C PHE A 178 -5.68 -39.60 27.50
N ILE A 179 -6.61 -40.43 26.99
CA ILE A 179 -8.04 -40.15 27.02
C ILE A 179 -8.53 -40.01 28.47
N ASP A 180 -8.12 -40.91 29.32
CA ASP A 180 -8.49 -40.96 30.74
C ASP A 180 -7.91 -39.77 31.52
N VAL A 181 -6.69 -39.33 31.15
CA VAL A 181 -6.10 -38.09 31.69
C VAL A 181 -6.98 -36.89 31.32
N LYS A 182 -7.42 -36.78 30.05
CA LYS A 182 -8.32 -35.73 29.59
C LYS A 182 -9.70 -35.80 30.25
N ALA A 183 -10.24 -36.99 30.48
CA ALA A 183 -11.49 -37.20 31.18
C ALA A 183 -11.48 -36.62 32.59
N LEU A 184 -10.36 -36.76 33.33
CA LEU A 184 -10.23 -36.22 34.69
C LEU A 184 -9.91 -34.71 34.72
N GLN A 185 -8.97 -34.23 33.89
CA GLN A 185 -8.54 -32.85 33.92
C GLN A 185 -9.50 -31.89 33.21
N GLY A 186 -10.28 -32.40 32.24
CA GLY A 186 -11.07 -31.61 31.32
C GLY A 186 -10.22 -30.93 30.22
N ASP A 187 -10.89 -30.16 29.38
CA ASP A 187 -10.27 -29.27 28.38
C ASP A 187 -10.97 -27.93 28.31
N THR A 188 -10.24 -26.85 28.61
CA THR A 188 -10.81 -25.49 28.58
C THR A 188 -11.00 -24.97 27.17
N SER A 189 -10.25 -25.44 26.17
CA SER A 189 -10.39 -25.00 24.77
C SER A 189 -11.65 -25.57 24.14
N ASP A 190 -12.03 -26.80 24.50
CA ASP A 190 -13.24 -27.48 24.02
C ASP A 190 -14.40 -27.45 25.01
N ASN A 191 -14.19 -26.76 26.13
CA ASN A 191 -15.16 -26.67 27.21
C ASN A 191 -15.59 -28.03 27.76
N ILE A 192 -14.67 -29.00 27.82
CA ILE A 192 -14.84 -30.31 28.44
C ILE A 192 -14.64 -30.13 29.94
N PRO A 193 -15.63 -30.44 30.78
CA PRO A 193 -15.62 -30.01 32.18
C PRO A 193 -14.61 -30.75 33.07
N GLY A 194 -14.31 -32.02 32.79
CA GLY A 194 -13.46 -32.84 33.63
C GLY A 194 -14.00 -33.03 35.06
N VAL A 195 -13.13 -33.37 36.01
CA VAL A 195 -13.46 -33.45 37.43
C VAL A 195 -12.97 -32.21 38.17
N PRO A 196 -13.84 -31.42 38.83
CA PRO A 196 -13.41 -30.18 39.48
C PRO A 196 -12.27 -30.39 40.48
N GLY A 197 -11.20 -29.57 40.32
CA GLY A 197 -10.02 -29.59 41.19
C GLY A 197 -8.99 -30.68 40.90
N ILE A 198 -9.19 -31.43 39.81
CA ILE A 198 -8.16 -32.35 39.26
C ILE A 198 -7.55 -31.68 38.03
N GLY A 199 -6.32 -31.20 38.14
CA GLY A 199 -5.56 -30.66 37.01
C GLY A 199 -4.59 -31.69 36.41
N GLU A 200 -3.90 -31.30 35.32
CA GLU A 200 -3.01 -32.16 34.50
C GLU A 200 -2.07 -33.05 35.33
N LYS A 201 -1.33 -32.48 36.31
CA LYS A 201 -0.38 -33.25 37.13
C LYS A 201 -1.07 -34.33 37.97
N THR A 202 -2.24 -34.03 38.55
CA THR A 202 -2.99 -34.98 39.38
C THR A 202 -3.62 -36.07 38.52
N ALA A 203 -4.25 -35.68 37.40
CA ALA A 203 -4.83 -36.60 36.43
C ALA A 203 -3.76 -37.57 35.90
N GLY A 204 -2.62 -37.06 35.40
CA GLY A 204 -1.52 -37.86 34.90
C GLY A 204 -0.96 -38.85 35.97
N ALA A 205 -0.77 -38.40 37.21
CA ALA A 205 -0.30 -39.29 38.30
C ALA A 205 -1.30 -40.37 38.68
N LEU A 206 -2.62 -40.07 38.62
CA LEU A 206 -3.67 -41.03 38.86
C LEU A 206 -3.76 -42.07 37.74
N ILE A 207 -3.74 -41.68 36.52
CA ILE A 207 -3.84 -42.61 35.38
C ILE A 207 -2.57 -43.44 35.21
N ALA A 208 -1.39 -42.88 35.46
CA ALA A 208 -0.15 -43.66 35.50
C ALA A 208 -0.16 -44.76 36.58
N LYS A 209 -0.93 -44.61 37.66
CA LYS A 209 -1.09 -45.58 38.71
C LYS A 209 -2.25 -46.57 38.47
N TYR A 210 -3.37 -46.10 38.01
CA TYR A 210 -4.65 -46.86 37.95
C TYR A 210 -5.01 -47.28 36.51
N HIS A 211 -4.39 -46.71 35.49
CA HIS A 211 -4.54 -46.98 34.04
C HIS A 211 -5.87 -46.53 33.42
N CYS A 212 -6.94 -46.35 34.16
CA CYS A 212 -8.21 -45.83 33.64
C CYS A 212 -9.01 -45.15 34.74
N ILE A 213 -9.99 -44.30 34.38
CA ILE A 213 -10.83 -43.56 35.33
C ILE A 213 -11.75 -44.50 36.15
N GLU A 214 -12.16 -45.61 35.58
CA GLU A 214 -12.98 -46.61 36.23
C GLU A 214 -12.22 -47.21 37.45
N ALA A 215 -10.95 -47.59 37.30
CA ALA A 215 -10.16 -48.10 38.39
C ALA A 215 -9.82 -47.01 39.46
N VAL A 216 -9.72 -45.74 39.00
CA VAL A 216 -9.56 -44.61 39.93
C VAL A 216 -10.85 -44.42 40.79
N HIS A 217 -12.01 -44.58 40.16
CA HIS A 217 -13.32 -44.52 40.86
C HIS A 217 -13.56 -45.68 41.81
N GLU A 218 -13.19 -46.90 41.42
CA GLU A 218 -13.33 -48.13 42.28
C GLU A 218 -12.48 -48.00 43.56
N ASP A 219 -11.28 -47.42 43.46
CA ASP A 219 -10.36 -47.21 44.59
C ASP A 219 -10.34 -45.78 45.11
N ALA A 220 -11.47 -45.04 44.93
CA ALA A 220 -11.57 -43.59 45.25
C ALA A 220 -11.18 -43.26 46.66
N GLU A 221 -11.41 -44.17 47.64
CA GLU A 221 -11.08 -43.97 49.06
C GLU A 221 -9.57 -43.84 49.28
N ASN A 222 -8.76 -44.47 48.45
CA ASN A 222 -7.28 -44.42 48.50
C ASN A 222 -6.63 -43.37 47.59
N VAL A 223 -7.43 -42.61 46.87
CA VAL A 223 -6.96 -41.52 45.97
C VAL A 223 -6.48 -40.32 46.79
N LYS A 224 -5.30 -39.81 46.41
CA LYS A 224 -4.73 -38.61 47.01
C LYS A 224 -4.63 -37.49 45.94
N PRO A 225 -4.88 -36.22 46.27
CA PRO A 225 -5.25 -35.68 47.60
C PRO A 225 -6.71 -36.00 47.99
N PRO A 226 -7.13 -35.90 49.25
CA PRO A 226 -8.49 -36.22 49.69
C PRO A 226 -9.61 -35.49 48.97
N ARG A 227 -9.34 -34.29 48.44
CA ARG A 227 -10.30 -33.53 47.61
C ARG A 227 -10.55 -34.21 46.26
N ALA A 228 -9.50 -34.80 45.67
CA ALA A 228 -9.65 -35.55 44.42
C ALA A 228 -10.50 -36.81 44.63
N SER A 229 -10.23 -37.57 45.72
CA SER A 229 -11.02 -38.73 46.16
C SER A 229 -12.52 -38.40 46.22
N LYS A 230 -12.87 -37.35 46.95
CA LYS A 230 -14.28 -36.91 47.07
C LYS A 230 -14.87 -36.53 45.73
N ASN A 231 -14.16 -35.70 44.96
CA ASN A 231 -14.68 -35.15 43.71
C ASN A 231 -14.83 -36.20 42.61
N ILE A 232 -13.99 -37.24 42.56
CA ILE A 232 -14.15 -38.36 41.62
C ILE A 232 -15.48 -39.09 41.85
N VAL A 233 -15.88 -39.30 43.09
CA VAL A 233 -17.17 -39.94 43.41
C VAL A 233 -18.31 -38.99 43.11
N GLU A 234 -18.23 -37.70 43.52
CA GLU A 234 -19.31 -36.69 43.36
C GLU A 234 -19.58 -36.36 41.89
N TYR A 235 -18.53 -36.29 41.05
CA TYR A 235 -18.64 -35.88 39.62
C TYR A 235 -18.40 -37.06 38.68
N TRP A 236 -18.71 -38.28 39.06
CA TRP A 236 -18.44 -39.49 38.28
C TRP A 236 -19.11 -39.47 36.89
N GLU A 237 -20.39 -39.15 36.80
CA GLU A 237 -21.11 -39.02 35.54
C GLU A 237 -20.51 -37.97 34.64
N GLN A 238 -20.01 -36.89 35.21
CA GLN A 238 -19.32 -35.81 34.46
C GLN A 238 -17.94 -36.31 33.93
N ALA A 239 -17.25 -37.15 34.69
CA ALA A 239 -16.01 -37.75 34.23
C ALA A 239 -16.22 -38.74 33.07
N LEU A 240 -17.29 -39.54 33.11
CA LEU A 240 -17.68 -40.42 32.01
C LEU A 240 -18.04 -39.66 30.75
N MET A 241 -18.88 -38.61 30.89
CA MET A 241 -19.21 -37.71 29.76
C MET A 241 -17.96 -37.07 29.20
N SER A 242 -17.03 -36.60 30.05
CA SER A 242 -15.78 -36.00 29.61
C SER A 242 -14.86 -36.96 28.89
N LYS A 243 -14.85 -38.24 29.29
CA LYS A 243 -14.14 -39.35 28.58
C LYS A 243 -14.72 -39.51 27.19
N GLU A 244 -16.04 -39.59 27.07
CA GLU A 244 -16.73 -39.77 25.80
C GLU A 244 -16.51 -38.58 24.86
N LEU A 245 -16.55 -37.35 25.34
CA LEU A 245 -16.26 -36.12 24.60
C LEU A 245 -14.81 -36.07 24.11
N ALA A 246 -13.84 -36.49 24.95
CA ALA A 246 -12.42 -36.49 24.61
C ALA A 246 -12.00 -37.64 23.69
N THR A 247 -12.84 -38.68 23.53
CA THR A 247 -12.50 -39.88 22.73
C THR A 247 -12.69 -39.58 21.25
N ILE A 248 -11.64 -39.87 20.45
CA ILE A 248 -11.69 -39.76 18.98
C ILE A 248 -12.33 -41.04 18.42
N ILE A 249 -13.28 -40.87 17.50
CA ILE A 249 -13.95 -42.01 16.81
C ILE A 249 -12.98 -42.61 15.77
N LEU A 250 -12.87 -43.94 15.77
CA LEU A 250 -11.93 -44.69 14.93
C LEU A 250 -12.61 -45.40 13.74
N ASP A 251 -13.94 -45.27 13.63
CA ASP A 251 -14.78 -45.97 12.63
C ASP A 251 -15.84 -45.03 12.02
N ALA A 252 -15.55 -43.71 11.93
CA ALA A 252 -16.41 -42.78 11.26
C ALA A 252 -16.74 -43.21 9.82
N PRO A 253 -18.01 -43.01 9.37
CA PRO A 253 -18.43 -43.46 8.04
C PRO A 253 -17.93 -42.55 6.92
N VAL A 254 -16.61 -42.52 6.74
CA VAL A 254 -15.92 -41.67 5.76
C VAL A 254 -15.86 -42.45 4.44
N ASP A 255 -16.34 -41.81 3.37
CA ASP A 255 -16.20 -42.29 2.01
C ASP A 255 -14.80 -41.94 1.49
N TYR A 256 -13.89 -42.89 1.58
CA TYR A 256 -12.48 -42.70 1.29
C TYR A 256 -11.81 -43.98 0.80
N GLU A 257 -11.18 -43.86 -0.36
CA GLU A 257 -10.31 -44.90 -0.94
C GLU A 257 -8.87 -44.35 -0.98
N PHE A 258 -7.89 -45.20 -0.60
CA PHE A 258 -6.48 -44.80 -0.63
C PHE A 258 -6.00 -44.43 -2.02
N SER A 259 -6.56 -45.03 -3.07
CA SER A 259 -6.26 -44.69 -4.46
C SER A 259 -6.45 -43.21 -4.79
N ASP A 260 -7.43 -42.56 -4.17
CA ASP A 260 -7.74 -41.15 -4.40
C ASP A 260 -6.73 -40.19 -3.80
N ALA A 261 -5.96 -40.64 -2.81
CA ALA A 261 -4.95 -39.88 -2.10
C ALA A 261 -3.52 -40.21 -2.54
N LYS A 262 -3.37 -41.16 -3.51
CA LYS A 262 -2.07 -41.62 -3.94
C LYS A 262 -1.33 -40.59 -4.79
N LEU A 263 -0.09 -40.27 -4.42
CA LEU A 263 0.80 -39.39 -5.18
C LEU A 263 1.49 -40.18 -6.29
N SER A 264 0.79 -40.36 -7.44
CA SER A 264 1.23 -41.24 -8.54
C SER A 264 2.52 -40.78 -9.23
N GLY A 265 3.03 -39.61 -8.95
CA GLY A 265 4.34 -39.09 -9.41
C GLY A 265 5.24 -38.65 -8.25
N GLY A 266 4.95 -39.12 -7.03
CA GLY A 266 5.60 -38.58 -5.81
C GLY A 266 5.16 -37.16 -5.52
N VAL A 267 5.89 -36.48 -4.64
CA VAL A 267 5.60 -35.08 -4.24
C VAL A 267 5.62 -34.11 -5.44
N GLU A 268 6.40 -34.41 -6.47
CA GLU A 268 6.50 -33.58 -7.69
C GLU A 268 5.16 -33.51 -8.46
N SER A 269 4.27 -34.49 -8.34
CA SER A 269 2.95 -34.45 -8.97
C SER A 269 2.01 -33.36 -8.41
N LEU A 270 2.33 -32.81 -7.27
CA LEU A 270 1.57 -31.73 -6.62
C LEU A 270 1.82 -30.36 -7.27
N TYR A 271 2.91 -30.19 -8.00
CA TYR A 271 3.31 -28.91 -8.59
C TYR A 271 2.66 -28.73 -9.98
N THR A 272 1.33 -28.65 -9.99
CA THR A 272 0.52 -28.49 -11.22
C THR A 272 0.56 -27.07 -11.77
N GLU A 273 0.13 -26.90 -13.03
CA GLU A 273 0.00 -25.57 -13.64
C GLU A 273 -1.07 -24.71 -12.94
N GLU A 274 -2.20 -25.32 -12.55
CA GLU A 274 -3.26 -24.63 -11.82
C GLU A 274 -2.79 -24.09 -10.47
N ALA A 275 -2.04 -24.92 -9.72
CA ALA A 275 -1.46 -24.50 -8.44
C ALA A 275 -0.39 -23.41 -8.61
N PHE A 276 0.39 -23.46 -9.69
CA PHE A 276 1.33 -22.42 -10.05
C PHE A 276 0.63 -21.07 -10.32
N LEU A 277 -0.49 -21.08 -11.06
CA LEU A 277 -1.28 -19.88 -11.34
C LEU A 277 -1.87 -19.29 -10.05
N LEU A 278 -2.34 -20.14 -9.12
CA LEU A 278 -2.81 -19.69 -7.81
C LEU A 278 -1.68 -19.10 -6.94
N CYS A 279 -0.47 -19.71 -6.95
CA CYS A 279 0.69 -19.15 -6.28
C CYS A 279 1.06 -17.77 -6.83
N LYS A 280 0.92 -17.54 -8.15
CA LYS A 280 1.09 -16.22 -8.77
C LYS A 280 0.01 -15.25 -8.30
N ARG A 281 -1.26 -15.65 -8.34
CA ARG A 281 -2.39 -14.80 -7.92
C ARG A 281 -2.28 -14.39 -6.45
N TYR A 282 -1.84 -15.31 -5.58
CA TYR A 282 -1.66 -15.04 -4.15
C TYR A 282 -0.29 -14.41 -3.82
N GLU A 283 0.56 -14.18 -4.83
CA GLU A 283 1.89 -13.54 -4.73
C GLU A 283 2.92 -14.31 -3.89
N PHE A 284 2.87 -15.64 -3.90
CA PHE A 284 3.79 -16.52 -3.19
C PHE A 284 5.11 -16.72 -3.94
N LYS A 285 5.85 -15.62 -4.18
CA LYS A 285 7.08 -15.60 -5.01
C LYS A 285 8.09 -16.69 -4.63
N ASN A 286 8.31 -16.89 -3.33
CA ASN A 286 9.29 -17.88 -2.83
C ASN A 286 8.87 -19.35 -3.06
N MET A 287 7.61 -19.63 -3.38
CA MET A 287 7.11 -20.96 -3.66
C MET A 287 7.16 -21.32 -5.15
N LEU A 288 7.22 -20.32 -6.03
CA LEU A 288 7.19 -20.52 -7.48
C LEU A 288 8.36 -21.37 -7.98
N SER A 289 9.53 -21.32 -7.33
CA SER A 289 10.70 -22.13 -7.68
C SER A 289 10.52 -23.63 -7.45
N ARG A 290 9.48 -24.06 -6.73
CA ARG A 290 9.14 -25.50 -6.55
C ARG A 290 8.37 -26.08 -7.74
N PHE A 291 7.74 -25.24 -8.54
CA PHE A 291 6.97 -25.65 -9.69
C PHE A 291 7.90 -25.76 -10.90
N ASN A 292 8.11 -26.99 -11.39
CA ASN A 292 8.80 -27.24 -12.65
C ASN A 292 7.89 -26.96 -13.87
N VAL A 293 6.88 -26.11 -13.70
CA VAL A 293 6.10 -25.60 -14.83
C VAL A 293 7.08 -24.75 -15.62
N GLU A 294 7.41 -25.16 -16.85
CA GLU A 294 8.00 -24.25 -17.80
C GLU A 294 7.03 -23.07 -17.87
N ALA A 295 7.35 -21.97 -17.12
CA ALA A 295 6.72 -20.70 -17.40
C ALA A 295 6.76 -20.53 -18.92
N PRO A 296 5.69 -19.98 -19.57
CA PRO A 296 5.75 -19.79 -21.02
C PRO A 296 7.12 -19.23 -21.31
N LYS A 297 7.96 -20.04 -21.99
CA LYS A 297 9.38 -19.70 -22.21
C LYS A 297 9.38 -18.30 -22.79
N ASN A 298 9.80 -17.33 -22.01
CA ASN A 298 10.04 -16.00 -22.53
C ASN A 298 11.38 -16.10 -23.28
N ASN A 299 11.31 -16.47 -24.55
CA ASN A 299 12.50 -16.57 -25.41
C ASN A 299 13.05 -15.19 -25.79
N ALA A 300 12.54 -14.09 -25.20
CA ALA A 300 13.00 -12.75 -25.54
C ALA A 300 14.52 -12.57 -25.32
N GLU A 301 15.10 -13.22 -24.30
CA GLU A 301 16.56 -13.18 -24.07
C GLU A 301 17.38 -13.74 -25.22
N GLU A 302 16.84 -14.67 -26.01
CA GLU A 302 17.52 -15.22 -27.19
C GLU A 302 17.67 -14.17 -28.31
N HIS A 303 16.89 -13.08 -28.22
CA HIS A 303 16.85 -11.99 -29.21
C HIS A 303 17.46 -10.69 -28.69
N PHE A 304 18.09 -10.70 -27.51
CA PHE A 304 18.81 -9.53 -26.99
C PHE A 304 20.15 -9.40 -27.68
N VAL A 305 20.31 -8.33 -28.45
CA VAL A 305 21.51 -8.10 -29.28
C VAL A 305 22.25 -6.86 -28.80
N VAL A 306 23.52 -7.02 -28.41
CA VAL A 306 24.40 -5.90 -28.08
C VAL A 306 25.04 -5.35 -29.33
N VAL A 307 24.88 -4.05 -29.57
CA VAL A 307 25.40 -3.35 -30.75
C VAL A 307 26.52 -2.40 -30.33
N ARG A 308 27.72 -2.56 -30.97
CA ARG A 308 28.90 -1.76 -30.64
C ARG A 308 29.52 -1.07 -31.85
N ASP A 309 29.12 -1.42 -33.06
CA ASP A 309 29.61 -0.83 -34.28
C ASP A 309 28.56 0.05 -34.98
N LEU A 310 29.00 1.14 -35.60
CA LEU A 310 28.15 2.15 -36.21
C LEU A 310 27.27 1.58 -37.33
N LYS A 311 27.80 0.68 -38.16
CA LYS A 311 27.10 0.10 -39.31
C LYS A 311 25.89 -0.73 -38.85
N THR A 312 26.07 -1.55 -37.82
CA THR A 312 24.98 -2.33 -37.24
C THR A 312 23.94 -1.40 -36.61
N ALA A 313 24.34 -0.35 -35.87
CA ALA A 313 23.45 0.65 -35.31
C ALA A 313 22.60 1.34 -36.39
N GLU A 314 23.20 1.80 -37.48
CA GLU A 314 22.48 2.37 -38.63
C GLU A 314 21.46 1.39 -39.20
N SER A 315 21.82 0.11 -39.34
CA SER A 315 20.91 -0.95 -39.83
C SER A 315 19.74 -1.17 -38.89
N VAL A 316 19.93 -1.11 -37.57
CA VAL A 316 18.86 -1.23 -36.57
C VAL A 316 17.88 -0.07 -36.73
N PHE A 317 18.36 1.18 -36.79
CA PHE A 317 17.48 2.35 -36.97
C PHE A 317 16.74 2.31 -38.32
N GLU A 318 17.38 1.82 -39.39
CA GLU A 318 16.73 1.67 -40.68
C GLU A 318 15.60 0.63 -40.64
N LYS A 319 15.78 -0.50 -39.94
CA LYS A 319 14.73 -1.51 -39.68
C LYS A 319 13.60 -0.99 -38.83
N ALA A 320 13.87 -0.06 -37.92
CA ALA A 320 12.89 0.53 -37.00
C ALA A 320 11.95 1.56 -37.66
N LYS A 321 12.30 2.07 -38.85
CA LYS A 321 11.47 3.05 -39.58
C LYS A 321 10.05 2.57 -39.78
N ASN A 322 9.09 3.49 -39.60
CA ASN A 322 7.65 3.26 -39.75
C ASN A 322 7.07 2.16 -38.83
N LYS A 323 7.80 1.71 -37.79
CA LYS A 323 7.35 0.75 -36.79
C LYS A 323 6.92 1.44 -35.49
N GLU A 324 6.33 0.70 -34.60
CA GLU A 324 6.14 1.08 -33.20
C GLU A 324 7.41 0.71 -32.46
N VAL A 325 8.12 1.69 -31.89
CA VAL A 325 9.44 1.52 -31.31
C VAL A 325 9.41 1.87 -29.82
N ALA A 326 9.72 0.88 -28.99
CA ALA A 326 10.02 1.16 -27.58
C ALA A 326 11.49 1.55 -27.42
N PHE A 327 11.77 2.54 -26.58
CA PHE A 327 13.13 2.99 -26.27
C PHE A 327 13.29 3.30 -24.78
N ALA A 328 14.49 3.10 -24.26
CA ALA A 328 14.94 3.57 -22.97
C ALA A 328 16.41 3.97 -23.03
N VAL A 329 16.75 5.08 -22.41
CA VAL A 329 18.12 5.58 -22.29
C VAL A 329 18.72 5.07 -21.00
N VAL A 330 19.80 4.30 -21.10
CA VAL A 330 20.49 3.69 -19.97
C VAL A 330 21.54 4.66 -19.43
N PRO A 331 21.40 5.14 -18.16
CA PRO A 331 22.33 6.14 -17.62
C PRO A 331 23.76 5.61 -17.52
N GLY A 332 24.75 6.49 -17.71
CA GLY A 332 26.16 6.25 -17.44
C GLY A 332 26.50 6.31 -15.94
N GLU A 333 27.79 6.50 -15.63
CA GLU A 333 28.23 6.68 -14.23
C GLU A 333 27.52 7.89 -13.62
N SER A 334 26.80 7.66 -12.52
CA SER A 334 26.42 8.76 -11.65
C SER A 334 27.68 9.21 -10.89
N LEU A 335 28.01 10.48 -10.94
CA LEU A 335 29.10 11.08 -10.15
C LEU A 335 28.81 11.11 -8.64
N GLU A 336 27.84 10.33 -8.19
CA GLU A 336 27.47 10.20 -6.77
C GLU A 336 28.21 9.05 -6.08
N ASN A 337 29.50 9.25 -5.81
CA ASN A 337 30.19 8.62 -4.69
C ASN A 337 30.60 9.69 -3.67
N SER A 338 29.64 10.36 -3.06
CA SER A 338 29.82 11.03 -1.77
C SER A 338 28.89 10.43 -0.76
N GLU A 339 29.48 9.81 0.27
CA GLU A 339 28.83 9.22 1.42
C GLU A 339 27.87 10.21 2.10
N SER A 340 26.58 10.11 1.79
CA SER A 340 25.51 10.53 2.68
C SER A 340 24.19 9.92 2.24
N ASP A 341 23.58 9.18 3.16
CA ASP A 341 22.21 8.63 3.18
C ASP A 341 21.27 8.92 1.98
N GLY A 342 21.18 7.96 1.07
CA GLY A 342 19.96 7.43 0.52
C GLY A 342 18.97 8.33 -0.22
N GLN A 343 19.38 9.44 -0.87
CA GLN A 343 18.51 10.17 -1.80
C GLN A 343 19.27 10.49 -3.09
N LEU A 344 18.85 9.81 -4.15
CA LEU A 344 19.27 10.09 -5.52
C LEU A 344 18.55 11.35 -6.02
N SER A 345 19.25 12.49 -6.10
CA SER A 345 18.75 13.65 -6.85
C SER A 345 18.98 13.44 -8.35
N LEU A 346 17.91 13.53 -9.13
CA LEU A 346 17.99 13.42 -10.60
C LEU A 346 18.75 14.60 -11.25
N PHE A 347 19.05 15.68 -10.48
CA PHE A 347 19.53 16.98 -10.96
C PHE A 347 20.78 17.50 -10.25
N SER A 348 21.54 16.68 -9.54
CA SER A 348 22.66 17.16 -8.71
C SER A 348 23.93 17.59 -9.46
N GLU A 349 24.02 17.48 -10.78
CA GLU A 349 24.96 18.23 -11.65
C GLU A 349 24.42 18.32 -13.09
N PRO A 350 24.89 19.27 -13.92
CA PRO A 350 24.55 19.26 -15.34
C PRO A 350 24.98 17.90 -15.89
N VAL A 351 24.01 17.10 -16.30
CA VAL A 351 24.19 15.79 -16.89
C VAL A 351 25.26 15.94 -17.96
N SER A 352 26.44 15.34 -17.75
CA SER A 352 27.29 15.05 -18.90
C SER A 352 26.39 14.25 -19.84
N ASN A 353 26.17 14.70 -21.06
CA ASN A 353 25.30 14.06 -22.06
C ASN A 353 25.78 12.63 -22.44
N ASP A 354 26.52 11.95 -21.59
CA ASP A 354 27.13 10.66 -21.80
C ASP A 354 26.35 9.60 -21.03
N TYR A 355 25.31 9.10 -21.68
CA TYR A 355 24.64 7.87 -21.25
C TYR A 355 25.35 6.63 -21.82
N LEU A 356 25.19 5.49 -21.16
CA LEU A 356 25.88 4.24 -21.45
C LEU A 356 25.38 3.56 -22.73
N ALA A 357 24.08 3.59 -22.95
CA ALA A 357 23.44 2.91 -24.07
C ALA A 357 22.02 3.43 -24.32
N VAL A 358 21.46 3.04 -25.45
CA VAL A 358 20.03 3.11 -25.75
C VAL A 358 19.51 1.72 -26.01
N SER A 359 18.49 1.28 -25.27
CA SER A 359 17.77 0.04 -25.57
C SER A 359 16.60 0.33 -26.49
N ILE A 360 16.37 -0.53 -27.49
CA ILE A 360 15.30 -0.38 -28.48
C ILE A 360 14.62 -1.74 -28.71
N CYS A 361 13.26 -1.75 -28.75
CA CYS A 361 12.47 -2.93 -29.11
C CYS A 361 11.36 -2.52 -30.10
N PHE A 362 11.20 -3.27 -31.21
CA PHE A 362 10.12 -3.02 -32.17
C PHE A 362 9.46 -4.30 -32.74
N SER A 363 9.87 -5.46 -32.25
CA SER A 363 9.20 -6.76 -32.43
C SER A 363 9.65 -7.75 -31.33
N GLU A 364 9.09 -8.94 -31.29
CA GLU A 364 9.53 -9.99 -30.36
C GLU A 364 10.95 -10.50 -30.62
N GLU A 365 11.46 -10.32 -31.84
CA GLU A 365 12.79 -10.76 -32.29
C GLU A 365 13.77 -9.60 -32.42
N ASP A 366 13.32 -8.35 -32.49
CA ASP A 366 14.16 -7.17 -32.74
C ASP A 366 14.31 -6.36 -31.42
N ILE A 367 15.23 -6.79 -30.56
CA ILE A 367 15.51 -6.17 -29.26
C ILE A 367 17.02 -5.89 -29.16
N TYR A 368 17.38 -4.62 -29.04
CA TYR A 368 18.76 -4.17 -29.17
C TYR A 368 19.20 -3.32 -27.97
N PHE A 369 20.44 -3.54 -27.52
CA PHE A 369 21.16 -2.70 -26.57
C PHE A 369 22.33 -2.03 -27.32
N ILE A 370 22.20 -0.74 -27.65
CA ILE A 370 23.14 0.01 -28.47
C ILE A 370 24.06 0.81 -27.55
N CYS A 371 25.30 0.34 -27.38
CA CYS A 371 26.29 0.95 -26.50
C CYS A 371 26.87 2.25 -27.10
N THR A 372 27.07 3.27 -26.27
CA THR A 372 27.95 4.40 -26.60
C THR A 372 29.41 3.98 -26.46
N GLY A 373 30.30 4.61 -27.21
CA GLY A 373 31.73 4.33 -27.20
C GLY A 373 32.45 4.98 -28.37
N ASP A 374 33.64 4.46 -28.73
CA ASP A 374 34.51 5.04 -29.76
C ASP A 374 33.84 5.09 -31.15
N GLU A 375 32.99 4.11 -31.49
CA GLU A 375 32.33 4.04 -32.80
C GLU A 375 30.94 4.66 -32.83
N ILE A 376 30.23 4.66 -31.69
CA ILE A 376 28.84 5.16 -31.56
C ILE A 376 28.81 6.24 -30.50
N SER A 377 28.73 7.50 -30.92
CA SER A 377 28.63 8.62 -29.97
C SER A 377 27.21 8.82 -29.46
N SER A 378 27.06 9.41 -28.25
CA SER A 378 25.77 9.86 -27.72
C SER A 378 25.06 10.83 -28.69
N SER A 379 25.79 11.75 -29.30
CA SER A 379 25.26 12.68 -30.33
C SER A 379 24.65 11.97 -31.55
N PHE A 380 25.20 10.84 -32.00
CA PHE A 380 24.59 10.03 -33.05
C PHE A 380 23.26 9.43 -32.61
N LEU A 381 23.20 8.89 -31.39
CA LEU A 381 21.95 8.31 -30.86
C LEU A 381 20.91 9.40 -30.61
N ASP A 382 21.29 10.57 -30.11
CA ASP A 382 20.41 11.73 -29.96
C ASP A 382 19.83 12.16 -31.33
N GLU A 383 20.64 12.24 -32.37
CA GLU A 383 20.17 12.53 -33.71
C GLU A 383 19.12 11.50 -34.16
N LYS A 384 19.41 10.20 -33.98
CA LYS A 384 18.46 9.12 -34.37
C LYS A 384 17.17 9.17 -33.61
N LEU A 385 17.21 9.33 -32.29
CA LEU A 385 16.00 9.45 -31.46
C LEU A 385 15.15 10.67 -31.85
N ASN A 386 15.78 11.77 -32.24
CA ASN A 386 15.09 13.00 -32.63
C ASN A 386 14.58 13.04 -34.09
N THR A 387 15.16 12.24 -34.99
CA THR A 387 14.87 12.34 -36.43
C THR A 387 14.26 11.09 -37.04
N LEU A 388 14.29 9.95 -36.36
CA LEU A 388 13.75 8.70 -36.89
C LEU A 388 12.22 8.78 -37.06
N GLU A 389 11.75 8.52 -38.28
CA GLU A 389 10.34 8.44 -38.61
C GLU A 389 9.77 7.10 -38.13
N VAL A 390 9.06 7.12 -37.03
CA VAL A 390 8.37 5.95 -36.44
C VAL A 390 6.86 6.15 -36.47
N LYS A 391 6.14 5.04 -36.43
CA LYS A 391 4.68 5.07 -36.27
C LYS A 391 4.29 5.56 -34.87
N SER A 392 5.02 5.14 -33.84
CA SER A 392 4.85 5.54 -32.45
C SER A 392 6.10 5.26 -31.65
N TRP A 393 6.51 6.19 -30.82
CA TRP A 393 7.48 6.00 -29.75
C TRP A 393 6.78 5.44 -28.51
N ILE A 394 7.41 4.47 -27.86
CA ILE A 394 6.94 3.83 -26.62
C ILE A 394 8.04 3.97 -25.58
N SER A 395 7.70 4.37 -24.37
CA SER A 395 8.68 4.43 -23.29
C SER A 395 8.15 3.77 -22.01
N PRO A 396 8.99 3.09 -21.23
CA PRO A 396 8.61 2.61 -19.92
C PRO A 396 8.29 3.78 -18.95
N ASP A 397 9.06 4.86 -19.01
CA ASP A 397 8.90 6.14 -18.33
C ASP A 397 9.41 7.24 -19.26
N LEU A 398 8.49 7.92 -19.93
CA LEU A 398 8.81 8.86 -20.98
C LEU A 398 9.54 10.09 -20.44
N LYS A 399 9.05 10.67 -19.35
CA LYS A 399 9.63 11.89 -18.77
C LYS A 399 11.09 11.66 -18.35
N THR A 400 11.37 10.61 -17.62
CA THR A 400 12.73 10.25 -17.21
C THR A 400 13.64 10.00 -18.42
N ASN A 401 13.13 9.33 -19.46
CA ASN A 401 13.93 9.11 -20.66
C ASN A 401 14.21 10.39 -21.45
N LEU A 402 13.25 11.35 -21.51
CA LEU A 402 13.48 12.66 -22.15
C LEU A 402 14.59 13.47 -21.47
N HIS A 403 14.73 13.38 -20.14
CA HIS A 403 15.83 14.03 -19.41
C HIS A 403 17.21 13.42 -19.67
N ARG A 404 17.28 12.15 -20.11
CA ARG A 404 18.54 11.41 -20.27
C ARG A 404 19.23 11.59 -21.61
N PHE A 405 18.58 12.20 -22.61
CA PHE A 405 19.20 12.48 -23.90
C PHE A 405 18.84 13.91 -24.36
N LYS A 406 19.59 14.43 -25.31
CA LYS A 406 19.31 15.78 -25.83
C LYS A 406 18.10 15.77 -26.74
N SER A 407 16.91 15.81 -26.11
CA SER A 407 15.64 15.85 -26.82
C SER A 407 15.45 17.20 -27.52
N LYS A 408 14.88 17.18 -28.72
CA LYS A 408 14.36 18.39 -29.36
C LYS A 408 13.03 18.77 -28.75
N GLU A 409 12.60 20.02 -28.93
CA GLU A 409 11.25 20.48 -28.62
C GLU A 409 10.20 19.61 -29.32
N ILE A 410 9.28 19.05 -28.53
CA ILE A 410 8.19 18.18 -29.02
C ILE A 410 6.90 19.01 -29.07
N LYS A 411 6.47 19.34 -30.30
CA LYS A 411 5.26 20.13 -30.52
C LYS A 411 4.01 19.38 -30.07
N ALA A 412 2.97 20.12 -29.70
CA ALA A 412 1.69 19.56 -29.25
C ALA A 412 1.12 18.51 -30.22
N ASP A 413 1.15 18.78 -31.55
CA ASP A 413 0.65 17.88 -32.60
C ASP A 413 1.40 16.54 -32.67
N ASP A 414 2.67 16.48 -32.22
CA ASP A 414 3.50 15.29 -32.27
C ASP A 414 3.39 14.42 -31.01
N ARG A 415 2.88 14.95 -29.89
CA ARG A 415 2.74 14.24 -28.60
C ARG A 415 1.92 12.96 -28.71
N GLY A 416 0.88 12.95 -29.57
CA GLY A 416 0.06 11.78 -29.83
C GLY A 416 0.80 10.56 -30.44
N ARG A 417 2.05 10.75 -30.90
CA ARG A 417 2.92 9.67 -31.37
C ARG A 417 3.66 8.92 -30.25
N TYR A 418 3.55 9.39 -29.01
CA TYR A 418 4.20 8.78 -27.86
C TYR A 418 3.24 7.90 -27.05
N PHE A 419 3.78 6.97 -26.32
CA PHE A 419 3.10 6.15 -25.33
C PHE A 419 4.00 6.00 -24.12
N ASP A 420 3.46 6.29 -22.95
CA ASP A 420 4.10 6.10 -21.65
C ASP A 420 3.44 4.92 -20.92
N MET A 421 4.24 3.87 -20.66
CA MET A 421 3.78 2.65 -20.01
C MET A 421 3.39 2.91 -18.55
N MET A 422 4.22 3.67 -17.82
CA MET A 422 4.02 3.94 -16.39
C MET A 422 2.73 4.75 -16.15
N VAL A 423 2.50 5.80 -16.94
CA VAL A 423 1.28 6.62 -16.86
C VAL A 423 0.03 5.81 -17.22
N ALA A 424 0.12 4.93 -18.22
CA ALA A 424 -1.00 4.06 -18.58
C ALA A 424 -1.33 3.06 -17.47
N ALA A 425 -0.32 2.43 -16.87
CA ALA A 425 -0.49 1.48 -15.76
C ALA A 425 -1.03 2.18 -14.50
N TYR A 426 -0.53 3.39 -14.19
CA TYR A 426 -1.03 4.22 -13.10
C TYR A 426 -2.53 4.51 -13.23
N LEU A 427 -3.02 4.89 -14.39
CA LEU A 427 -4.45 5.17 -14.58
C LEU A 427 -5.32 3.93 -14.32
N ILE A 428 -4.82 2.75 -14.70
CA ILE A 428 -5.55 1.49 -14.49
C ILE A 428 -5.60 1.11 -13.00
N ASN A 429 -4.50 1.29 -12.28
CA ASN A 429 -4.45 1.02 -10.84
C ASN A 429 -3.60 2.07 -10.07
N PRO A 430 -4.19 3.19 -9.61
CA PRO A 430 -3.46 4.27 -8.95
C PRO A 430 -3.05 3.99 -7.49
N LEU A 431 -3.35 2.80 -6.94
CA LEU A 431 -3.07 2.45 -5.54
C LEU A 431 -1.70 1.80 -5.33
N VAL A 432 -1.00 1.38 -6.39
CA VAL A 432 0.27 0.66 -6.30
C VAL A 432 1.44 1.60 -5.96
N GLY A 433 1.44 2.82 -6.49
CA GLY A 433 2.46 3.86 -6.23
C GLY A 433 3.73 3.76 -7.07
N GLU A 434 4.13 2.56 -7.52
CA GLU A 434 5.28 2.33 -8.40
C GLU A 434 4.92 1.34 -9.51
N TYR A 435 5.43 1.55 -10.72
CA TYR A 435 5.07 0.78 -11.92
C TYR A 435 6.31 0.28 -12.68
N PRO A 436 7.24 -0.45 -12.01
CA PRO A 436 8.42 -0.97 -12.68
C PRO A 436 8.03 -2.04 -13.71
N TYR A 437 8.91 -2.25 -14.69
CA TYR A 437 8.65 -3.15 -15.83
C TYR A 437 8.28 -4.58 -15.40
N ASP A 438 8.89 -5.12 -14.34
CA ASP A 438 8.61 -6.48 -13.83
C ASP A 438 7.19 -6.58 -13.23
N ALA A 439 6.72 -5.54 -12.53
CA ALA A 439 5.34 -5.49 -12.03
C ALA A 439 4.34 -5.38 -13.20
N VAL A 440 4.60 -4.50 -14.18
CA VAL A 440 3.75 -4.37 -15.38
C VAL A 440 3.73 -5.67 -16.19
N ALA A 441 4.88 -6.33 -16.38
CA ALA A 441 4.96 -7.62 -17.06
C ALA A 441 4.12 -8.70 -16.36
N LYS A 442 4.22 -8.77 -15.03
CA LYS A 442 3.44 -9.69 -14.21
C LYS A 442 1.93 -9.42 -14.33
N ASP A 443 1.51 -8.17 -14.09
CA ASP A 443 0.10 -7.82 -13.90
C ASP A 443 -0.70 -7.76 -15.22
N TYR A 444 -0.02 -7.44 -16.33
CA TYR A 444 -0.67 -7.26 -17.62
C TYR A 444 -0.29 -8.27 -18.71
N LEU A 445 0.89 -8.91 -18.59
CA LEU A 445 1.37 -9.88 -19.58
C LEU A 445 1.44 -11.32 -19.02
N GLY A 446 1.30 -11.51 -17.69
CA GLY A 446 1.49 -12.80 -17.04
C GLY A 446 2.95 -13.29 -17.06
N LEU A 447 3.91 -12.42 -17.38
CA LEU A 447 5.34 -12.74 -17.42
C LEU A 447 5.99 -12.45 -16.07
N MET A 448 6.76 -13.42 -15.55
CA MET A 448 7.54 -13.26 -14.33
C MET A 448 8.98 -12.91 -14.71
N LEU A 449 9.31 -11.63 -14.62
CA LEU A 449 10.64 -11.10 -14.90
C LEU A 449 11.37 -10.77 -13.60
N SER A 450 12.70 -10.86 -13.62
CA SER A 450 13.53 -10.35 -12.53
C SER A 450 13.44 -8.83 -12.46
N SER A 451 13.36 -8.27 -11.25
CA SER A 451 13.33 -6.83 -11.06
C SER A 451 14.70 -6.18 -11.37
N LYS A 452 14.69 -4.87 -11.57
CA LYS A 452 15.94 -4.11 -11.70
C LYS A 452 16.88 -4.34 -10.51
N LYS A 453 16.31 -4.44 -9.30
CA LYS A 453 17.06 -4.74 -8.08
C LYS A 453 17.65 -6.15 -8.07
N ASP A 454 16.97 -7.15 -8.66
CA ASP A 454 17.50 -8.52 -8.77
C ASP A 454 18.67 -8.58 -9.75
N TYR A 455 18.66 -7.79 -10.84
CA TYR A 455 19.75 -7.70 -11.81
C TYR A 455 20.93 -6.87 -11.30
N LEU A 456 20.69 -5.66 -10.80
CA LEU A 456 21.74 -4.69 -10.47
C LEU A 456 22.18 -4.75 -9.00
N GLY A 457 21.34 -5.24 -8.08
CA GLY A 457 21.63 -5.23 -6.65
C GLY A 457 21.76 -3.82 -6.08
N LYS A 458 22.99 -3.45 -5.70
CA LYS A 458 23.37 -2.09 -5.26
C LYS A 458 24.25 -1.34 -6.29
N LEU A 459 24.52 -1.96 -7.43
CA LEU A 459 25.38 -1.41 -8.46
C LEU A 459 24.56 -0.57 -9.43
N ASP A 460 25.18 0.43 -10.04
CA ASP A 460 24.63 1.12 -11.21
C ASP A 460 24.86 0.32 -12.51
N PHE A 461 24.31 0.80 -13.62
CA PHE A 461 24.46 0.11 -14.92
C PHE A 461 25.92 0.04 -15.39
N THR A 462 26.74 1.08 -15.17
CA THR A 462 28.15 1.11 -15.58
C THR A 462 28.98 0.10 -14.78
N GLN A 463 28.71 -0.01 -13.47
CA GLN A 463 29.37 -0.99 -12.61
C GLN A 463 28.94 -2.40 -12.99
N MET A 464 27.64 -2.64 -13.22
CA MET A 464 27.12 -3.95 -13.60
C MET A 464 27.63 -4.38 -15.00
N MET A 465 27.76 -3.47 -15.96
CA MET A 465 28.39 -3.75 -17.27
C MET A 465 29.81 -4.26 -17.14
N LYS A 466 30.56 -3.77 -16.15
CA LYS A 466 31.94 -4.22 -15.86
C LYS A 466 31.98 -5.57 -15.13
N GLU A 467 31.00 -5.86 -14.25
CA GLU A 467 30.94 -7.07 -13.45
C GLU A 467 30.24 -8.24 -14.16
N ASP A 468 29.07 -7.99 -14.74
CA ASP A 468 28.24 -8.97 -15.47
C ASP A 468 27.42 -8.24 -16.56
N GLU A 469 28.03 -8.09 -17.73
CA GLU A 469 27.40 -7.42 -18.90
C GLU A 469 26.02 -8.01 -19.22
N LYS A 470 25.88 -9.34 -19.13
CA LYS A 470 24.62 -10.01 -19.47
C LYS A 470 23.47 -9.51 -18.58
N LYS A 471 23.69 -9.38 -17.27
CA LYS A 471 22.64 -8.87 -16.35
C LYS A 471 22.24 -7.44 -16.65
N ALA A 472 23.18 -6.57 -16.98
CA ALA A 472 22.88 -5.19 -17.35
C ALA A 472 22.07 -5.11 -18.64
N VAL A 473 22.47 -5.88 -19.66
CA VAL A 473 21.76 -5.97 -20.94
C VAL A 473 20.36 -6.56 -20.77
N ASP A 474 20.24 -7.68 -20.06
CA ASP A 474 18.95 -8.34 -19.82
C ASP A 474 17.97 -7.38 -19.12
N CYS A 475 18.43 -6.67 -18.07
CA CYS A 475 17.62 -5.68 -17.37
C CYS A 475 17.08 -4.59 -18.30
N ALA A 476 17.98 -3.95 -19.08
CA ALA A 476 17.63 -2.83 -19.96
C ALA A 476 16.78 -3.28 -21.17
N CYS A 477 17.03 -4.48 -21.71
CA CYS A 477 16.24 -5.04 -22.79
C CYS A 477 14.82 -5.45 -22.34
N TYR A 478 14.68 -6.04 -21.15
CA TYR A 478 13.37 -6.35 -20.60
C TYR A 478 12.50 -5.10 -20.34
N GLU A 479 13.12 -3.98 -19.97
CA GLU A 479 12.41 -2.71 -19.75
C GLU A 479 11.69 -2.26 -21.04
N VAL A 480 12.41 -2.22 -22.18
CA VAL A 480 11.81 -1.83 -23.48
C VAL A 480 10.90 -2.92 -24.07
N TYR A 481 11.23 -4.19 -23.89
CA TYR A 481 10.38 -5.30 -24.33
C TYR A 481 9.02 -5.28 -23.63
N THR A 482 9.02 -5.08 -22.33
CA THR A 482 7.78 -4.98 -21.54
C THR A 482 6.95 -3.77 -21.96
N ALA A 483 7.58 -2.61 -22.16
CA ALA A 483 6.89 -1.41 -22.64
C ALA A 483 6.24 -1.63 -24.00
N TRP A 484 6.97 -2.23 -24.96
CA TRP A 484 6.47 -2.54 -26.28
C TRP A 484 5.31 -3.57 -26.25
N LYS A 485 5.48 -4.66 -25.50
CA LYS A 485 4.51 -5.77 -25.46
C LYS A 485 3.25 -5.40 -24.68
N SER A 486 3.36 -4.59 -23.62
CA SER A 486 2.22 -4.19 -22.78
C SER A 486 1.33 -3.11 -23.39
N LYS A 487 1.85 -2.28 -24.31
CA LYS A 487 1.09 -1.19 -24.94
C LYS A 487 -0.31 -1.58 -25.42
N PRO A 488 -0.51 -2.61 -26.28
CA PRO A 488 -1.84 -2.97 -26.75
C PRO A 488 -2.78 -3.42 -25.62
N VAL A 489 -2.26 -4.10 -24.61
CA VAL A 489 -3.03 -4.58 -23.45
C VAL A 489 -3.46 -3.41 -22.58
N LEU A 490 -2.54 -2.50 -22.27
CA LEU A 490 -2.83 -1.31 -21.45
C LEU A 490 -3.83 -0.38 -22.16
N LEU A 491 -3.66 -0.12 -23.47
CA LEU A 491 -4.62 0.68 -24.24
C LEU A 491 -6.02 0.05 -24.31
N GLN A 492 -6.10 -1.28 -24.40
CA GLN A 492 -7.37 -2.00 -24.38
C GLN A 492 -8.06 -1.86 -23.01
N LYS A 493 -7.31 -2.04 -21.90
CA LYS A 493 -7.83 -1.85 -20.53
C LYS A 493 -8.29 -0.41 -20.30
N LEU A 494 -7.51 0.59 -20.72
CA LEU A 494 -7.93 2.00 -20.64
C LEU A 494 -9.23 2.27 -21.42
N LYS A 495 -9.41 1.61 -22.57
CA LYS A 495 -10.65 1.71 -23.35
C LYS A 495 -11.84 1.05 -22.65
N GLU A 496 -11.64 -0.14 -22.08
CA GLU A 496 -12.67 -0.89 -21.31
C GLU A 496 -13.11 -0.11 -20.06
N MET A 497 -12.19 0.60 -19.42
CA MET A 497 -12.45 1.43 -18.24
C MET A 497 -12.95 2.84 -18.57
N ASP A 498 -13.09 3.19 -19.87
CA ASP A 498 -13.50 4.53 -20.36
C ASP A 498 -12.53 5.65 -19.94
N MET A 499 -11.22 5.33 -19.87
CA MET A 499 -10.15 6.27 -19.52
C MET A 499 -9.17 6.60 -20.67
N LEU A 500 -9.43 6.09 -21.88
CA LEU A 500 -8.52 6.31 -23.01
C LEU A 500 -8.43 7.79 -23.42
N THR A 501 -9.54 8.52 -23.33
CA THR A 501 -9.59 9.97 -23.57
C THR A 501 -8.79 10.72 -22.49
N LEU A 502 -8.98 10.38 -21.21
CA LEU A 502 -8.20 10.94 -20.11
C LEU A 502 -6.68 10.74 -20.33
N TYR A 503 -6.28 9.53 -20.74
CA TYR A 503 -4.88 9.23 -21.04
C TYR A 503 -4.33 10.10 -22.17
N LYS A 504 -5.06 10.16 -23.32
CA LYS A 504 -4.58 10.82 -24.54
C LYS A 504 -4.61 12.33 -24.47
N ASP A 505 -5.65 12.90 -23.83
CA ASP A 505 -5.93 14.34 -23.91
C ASP A 505 -5.43 15.10 -22.67
N ILE A 506 -5.15 14.39 -21.56
CA ILE A 506 -4.68 15.01 -20.32
C ILE A 506 -3.34 14.43 -19.85
N GLU A 507 -3.28 13.11 -19.55
CA GLU A 507 -2.14 12.58 -18.84
C GLU A 507 -0.89 12.47 -19.72
N LEU A 508 -1.00 12.01 -20.97
CA LEU A 508 0.14 11.94 -21.88
C LEU A 508 0.67 13.32 -22.30
N PRO A 509 -0.17 14.30 -22.69
CA PRO A 509 0.31 15.66 -22.97
C PRO A 509 1.00 16.32 -21.78
N LEU A 510 0.51 16.06 -20.57
CA LEU A 510 1.08 16.60 -19.34
C LEU A 510 2.54 16.14 -19.10
N VAL A 511 2.94 14.93 -19.54
CA VAL A 511 4.33 14.44 -19.42
C VAL A 511 5.32 15.47 -19.99
N PHE A 512 5.01 16.04 -21.14
CA PHE A 512 5.88 17.01 -21.84
C PHE A 512 5.89 18.37 -21.11
N VAL A 513 4.75 18.81 -20.60
CA VAL A 513 4.66 20.04 -19.80
C VAL A 513 5.52 19.91 -18.54
N LEU A 514 5.42 18.78 -17.83
CA LEU A 514 6.21 18.54 -16.63
C LEU A 514 7.71 18.44 -16.96
N TYR A 515 8.08 17.80 -18.07
CA TYR A 515 9.46 17.76 -18.56
C TYR A 515 10.03 19.16 -18.77
N ASP A 516 9.28 20.06 -19.47
CA ASP A 516 9.71 21.42 -19.71
C ASP A 516 9.81 22.24 -18.42
N MET A 517 8.85 22.11 -17.50
CA MET A 517 8.85 22.77 -16.19
C MET A 517 10.07 22.36 -15.33
N GLU A 518 10.39 21.06 -15.32
CA GLU A 518 11.55 20.54 -14.59
C GLU A 518 12.87 21.05 -15.19
N ASN A 519 12.97 21.17 -16.52
CA ASN A 519 14.13 21.74 -17.18
C ASN A 519 14.30 23.26 -16.90
N GLU A 520 13.20 24.01 -16.91
CA GLU A 520 13.25 25.45 -16.62
C GLU A 520 13.67 25.73 -15.17
N GLY A 521 13.15 24.96 -14.20
CA GLY A 521 13.43 25.15 -12.78
C GLY A 521 13.03 26.52 -12.25
N ILE A 522 13.29 26.77 -10.97
CA ILE A 522 13.06 28.06 -10.32
C ILE A 522 14.34 28.59 -9.66
N ARG A 523 14.73 29.82 -9.95
CA ARG A 523 15.93 30.45 -9.40
C ARG A 523 15.79 30.68 -7.89
N ALA A 524 16.82 30.31 -7.11
CA ALA A 524 16.86 30.44 -5.67
C ALA A 524 18.14 31.17 -5.22
N ASP A 525 17.99 32.22 -4.44
CA ASP A 525 19.10 33.02 -3.89
C ASP A 525 19.68 32.37 -2.63
N GLY A 526 20.81 31.66 -2.76
CA GLY A 526 21.48 30.97 -1.67
C GLY A 526 21.94 31.92 -0.53
N ILE A 527 22.22 33.20 -0.81
CA ILE A 527 22.61 34.20 0.21
C ILE A 527 21.40 34.58 1.06
N LYS A 528 20.28 34.89 0.41
CA LYS A 528 19.01 35.19 1.12
C LYS A 528 18.53 33.98 1.91
N LEU A 529 18.72 32.78 1.36
CA LEU A 529 18.36 31.52 2.04
C LEU A 529 19.16 31.34 3.33
N LYS A 530 20.46 31.60 3.29
CA LYS A 530 21.33 31.57 4.48
C LYS A 530 20.93 32.62 5.50
N GLU A 531 20.70 33.89 5.08
CA GLU A 531 20.25 34.97 5.95
C GLU A 531 18.93 34.65 6.66
N TYR A 532 18.01 34.00 5.94
CA TYR A 532 16.75 33.47 6.49
C TYR A 532 17.02 32.41 7.56
N GLY A 533 17.91 31.45 7.29
CA GLY A 533 18.32 30.43 8.24
C GLY A 533 18.97 30.99 9.51
N ASP A 534 19.82 32.01 9.36
CA ASP A 534 20.48 32.67 10.47
C ASP A 534 19.46 33.42 11.38
N LYS A 535 18.44 34.06 10.81
CA LYS A 535 17.34 34.68 11.57
C LYS A 535 16.53 33.64 12.35
N LEU A 536 16.21 32.47 11.73
CA LEU A 536 15.54 31.41 12.43
C LEU A 536 16.38 30.83 13.57
N ALA A 537 17.71 30.72 13.40
CA ALA A 537 18.61 30.20 14.43
C ALA A 537 18.60 31.09 15.70
N VAL A 538 18.52 32.42 15.56
CA VAL A 538 18.40 33.32 16.70
C VAL A 538 17.11 33.07 17.48
N SER A 539 15.96 33.02 16.80
CA SER A 539 14.66 32.77 17.45
C SER A 539 14.58 31.37 18.09
N ILE A 540 15.16 30.33 17.45
CA ILE A 540 15.26 28.99 18.00
C ILE A 540 16.06 28.98 19.29
N ALA A 541 17.22 29.65 19.36
CA ALA A 541 18.07 29.73 20.55
C ALA A 541 17.38 30.48 21.72
N GLU A 542 16.60 31.53 21.42
CA GLU A 542 15.80 32.24 22.43
C GLU A 542 14.69 31.34 23.01
N LEU A 543 13.98 30.62 22.18
CA LEU A 543 12.94 29.69 22.61
C LEU A 543 13.53 28.51 23.40
N GLU A 544 14.65 27.95 22.97
CA GLU A 544 15.35 26.87 23.67
C GLU A 544 15.70 27.27 25.10
N LYS A 545 16.28 28.49 25.28
CA LYS A 545 16.58 29.04 26.60
C LYS A 545 15.34 29.18 27.46
N LYS A 546 14.24 29.73 26.93
CA LYS A 546 12.95 29.86 27.65
C LYS A 546 12.40 28.51 28.07
N ILE A 547 12.45 27.51 27.18
CA ILE A 547 11.95 26.16 27.46
C ILE A 547 12.78 25.50 28.56
N TYR A 548 14.12 25.61 28.53
CA TYR A 548 14.99 25.07 29.59
C TYR A 548 14.80 25.76 30.94
N GLU A 549 14.63 27.07 30.94
CA GLU A 549 14.30 27.84 32.16
C GLU A 549 12.95 27.38 32.75
N ALA A 550 11.93 27.15 31.92
CA ALA A 550 10.61 26.69 32.35
C ALA A 550 10.61 25.20 32.78
N ALA A 551 11.43 24.38 32.16
CA ALA A 551 11.59 22.95 32.51
C ALA A 551 12.48 22.74 33.73
N GLY A 552 13.38 23.72 34.08
CA GLY A 552 14.35 23.61 35.13
C GLY A 552 15.58 22.76 34.82
N GLU A 553 15.73 22.28 33.58
CA GLU A 553 16.89 21.53 33.08
C GLU A 553 16.97 21.56 31.54
N GLU A 554 18.17 21.24 31.04
CA GLU A 554 18.40 21.05 29.60
C GLU A 554 18.03 19.63 29.17
N PHE A 555 17.38 19.48 28.02
CA PHE A 555 16.99 18.20 27.44
C PHE A 555 16.79 18.34 25.91
N ASN A 556 16.75 17.20 25.18
CA ASN A 556 16.47 17.27 23.76
C ASN A 556 14.96 17.47 23.49
N ILE A 557 14.57 18.73 23.15
CA ILE A 557 13.19 19.17 22.90
C ILE A 557 12.58 18.40 21.70
N ASN A 558 13.41 17.98 20.74
CA ASN A 558 12.98 17.22 19.57
C ASN A 558 12.82 15.70 19.86
N SER A 559 13.23 15.23 21.05
CA SER A 559 13.03 13.85 21.48
C SER A 559 11.65 13.66 22.10
N PRO A 560 10.68 12.96 21.45
CA PRO A 560 9.34 12.73 22.02
C PRO A 560 9.40 12.05 23.39
N LYS A 561 10.40 11.18 23.62
CA LYS A 561 10.58 10.46 24.88
C LYS A 561 11.00 11.40 26.00
N GLN A 562 12.03 12.24 25.78
CA GLN A 562 12.51 13.17 26.81
C GLN A 562 11.47 14.25 27.10
N LEU A 563 10.88 14.81 26.05
CA LEU A 563 9.82 15.81 26.19
C LEU A 563 8.61 15.26 26.95
N GLY A 564 8.21 14.02 26.67
CA GLY A 564 7.11 13.36 27.40
C GLY A 564 7.37 13.24 28.90
N VAL A 565 8.60 12.91 29.32
CA VAL A 565 9.02 12.86 30.73
C VAL A 565 8.95 14.26 31.37
N ILE A 566 9.49 15.28 30.68
CA ILE A 566 9.48 16.66 31.20
C ILE A 566 8.04 17.17 31.41
N LEU A 567 7.20 17.08 30.37
CA LEU A 567 5.84 17.65 30.45
C LEU A 567 4.93 16.89 31.39
N PHE A 568 4.92 15.55 31.30
CA PHE A 568 3.88 14.75 31.96
C PHE A 568 4.32 14.12 33.29
N GLU A 569 5.62 13.92 33.52
CA GLU A 569 6.10 13.37 34.80
C GLU A 569 6.66 14.44 35.74
N LYS A 570 7.47 15.39 35.20
CA LYS A 570 8.11 16.42 36.03
C LYS A 570 7.22 17.63 36.26
N LEU A 571 6.63 18.17 35.19
CA LEU A 571 5.75 19.34 35.28
C LEU A 571 4.29 18.96 35.58
N GLY A 572 3.95 17.65 35.49
CA GLY A 572 2.64 17.14 35.91
C GLY A 572 1.47 17.58 35.02
N LEU A 573 1.72 17.90 33.74
CA LEU A 573 0.64 18.28 32.82
C LEU A 573 -0.31 17.10 32.55
N PRO A 574 -1.61 17.36 32.30
CA PRO A 574 -2.57 16.31 32.00
C PRO A 574 -2.23 15.60 30.68
N ASN A 575 -2.35 14.26 30.66
CA ASN A 575 -2.13 13.45 29.44
C ASN A 575 -3.24 12.44 29.25
N GLU A 576 -3.95 12.55 28.14
CA GLU A 576 -5.05 11.66 27.75
C GLU A 576 -4.59 10.53 26.80
N LYS A 577 -3.40 10.62 26.20
CA LYS A 577 -2.93 9.68 25.17
C LYS A 577 -1.57 9.08 25.53
N LYS A 578 -1.54 7.75 25.78
CA LYS A 578 -0.29 6.97 25.86
C LYS A 578 -0.08 6.18 24.57
N THR A 579 1.17 6.13 24.11
CA THR A 579 1.61 5.26 23.02
C THR A 579 2.26 3.99 23.57
N LYS A 580 2.55 3.00 22.71
CA LYS A 580 3.30 1.79 23.12
C LYS A 580 4.69 2.10 23.71
N THR A 581 5.25 3.26 23.39
CA THR A 581 6.62 3.68 23.77
C THR A 581 6.66 4.81 24.81
N GLY A 582 5.52 5.26 25.33
CA GLY A 582 5.44 6.33 26.33
C GLY A 582 4.32 7.35 26.08
N TYR A 583 4.54 8.60 26.50
CA TYR A 583 3.58 9.68 26.34
C TYR A 583 3.55 10.22 24.90
N SER A 584 2.37 10.53 24.37
CA SER A 584 2.25 11.19 23.07
C SER A 584 2.58 12.68 23.21
N THR A 585 3.54 13.13 22.42
CA THR A 585 3.90 14.57 22.27
C THR A 585 3.61 15.06 20.84
N ALA A 586 2.62 14.44 20.16
CA ALA A 586 2.17 14.85 18.84
C ALA A 586 1.52 16.24 18.90
N ALA A 587 1.54 16.96 17.77
CA ALA A 587 1.07 18.35 17.73
C ALA A 587 -0.39 18.48 18.20
N ASP A 588 -1.27 17.54 17.79
CA ASP A 588 -2.69 17.50 18.19
C ASP A 588 -2.92 17.39 19.71
N VAL A 589 -1.96 16.79 20.43
CA VAL A 589 -1.99 16.69 21.90
C VAL A 589 -1.48 17.97 22.55
N LEU A 590 -0.37 18.51 22.02
CA LEU A 590 0.25 19.73 22.57
C LEU A 590 -0.59 20.99 22.29
N GLU A 591 -1.22 21.11 21.13
CA GLU A 591 -2.09 22.24 20.77
C GLU A 591 -3.28 22.40 21.76
N LYS A 592 -3.78 21.32 22.32
CA LYS A 592 -4.84 21.35 23.34
C LYS A 592 -4.36 21.91 24.69
N LEU A 593 -3.08 21.73 24.97
CA LEU A 593 -2.46 22.16 26.22
C LEU A 593 -1.86 23.58 26.14
N ALA A 594 -1.52 24.03 24.95
CA ALA A 594 -0.86 25.31 24.71
C ALA A 594 -1.59 26.53 25.29
N PRO A 595 -2.97 26.63 25.25
CA PRO A 595 -3.68 27.77 25.82
C PRO A 595 -3.49 27.92 27.34
N GLU A 596 -3.29 26.80 28.06
CA GLU A 596 -3.20 26.78 29.53
C GLU A 596 -1.73 26.73 30.01
N TYR A 597 -0.81 26.25 29.18
CA TYR A 597 0.61 26.00 29.54
C TYR A 597 1.57 26.73 28.60
N PRO A 598 2.13 27.91 28.95
CA PRO A 598 3.03 28.66 28.07
C PRO A 598 4.24 27.87 27.53
N ILE A 599 4.85 27.01 28.35
CA ILE A 599 5.96 26.15 27.91
C ILE A 599 5.57 25.26 26.72
N VAL A 600 4.29 24.82 26.64
CA VAL A 600 3.81 24.00 25.54
C VAL A 600 3.68 24.82 24.25
N ALA A 601 3.25 26.08 24.35
CA ALA A 601 3.22 27.00 23.22
C ALA A 601 4.64 27.27 22.70
N ASP A 602 5.62 27.57 23.60
CA ASP A 602 7.02 27.75 23.23
C ASP A 602 7.62 26.49 22.57
N ILE A 603 7.27 25.29 23.03
CA ILE A 603 7.71 24.01 22.43
C ILE A 603 7.12 23.81 21.03
N LEU A 604 5.85 24.13 20.83
CA LEU A 604 5.22 24.05 19.50
C LEU A 604 5.90 25.01 18.52
N GLU A 605 6.15 26.25 18.94
CA GLU A 605 6.84 27.27 18.14
C GLU A 605 8.30 26.83 17.85
N TYR A 606 9.04 26.35 18.85
CA TYR A 606 10.41 25.83 18.69
C TYR A 606 10.46 24.72 17.64
N ARG A 607 9.59 23.71 17.74
CA ARG A 607 9.52 22.60 16.77
C ARG A 607 9.20 23.09 15.37
N GLN A 608 8.32 24.06 15.26
CA GLN A 608 7.93 24.67 14.00
C GLN A 608 9.09 25.41 13.34
N LEU A 609 9.81 26.27 14.09
CA LEU A 609 10.97 27.00 13.59
C LEU A 609 12.15 26.07 13.26
N THR A 610 12.38 25.04 14.09
CA THR A 610 13.41 24.02 13.83
C THR A 610 13.11 23.26 12.53
N LYS A 611 11.85 22.90 12.28
CA LYS A 611 11.44 22.26 11.04
C LYS A 611 11.62 23.19 9.83
N LEU A 612 11.24 24.48 9.95
CA LEU A 612 11.45 25.46 8.89
C LEU A 612 12.94 25.58 8.56
N LYS A 613 13.79 25.69 9.59
CA LYS A 613 15.23 25.79 9.38
C LYS A 613 15.81 24.54 8.73
N SER A 614 15.57 23.36 9.29
CA SER A 614 16.19 22.12 8.82
C SER A 614 15.70 21.71 7.44
N THR A 615 14.38 21.83 7.16
CA THR A 615 13.78 21.35 5.92
C THR A 615 13.96 22.35 4.77
N TYR A 616 13.81 23.65 5.05
CA TYR A 616 13.81 24.66 4.00
C TYR A 616 15.09 25.50 3.98
N ALA A 617 15.50 26.12 5.10
CA ALA A 617 16.67 26.98 5.06
C ALA A 617 17.98 26.19 4.77
N ASP A 618 18.20 25.11 5.51
CA ASP A 618 19.40 24.29 5.37
C ASP A 618 19.21 23.25 4.22
N GLY A 619 18.03 22.63 4.14
CA GLY A 619 17.73 21.57 3.18
C GLY A 619 17.72 22.03 1.72
N LEU A 620 17.10 23.19 1.40
CA LEU A 620 17.01 23.66 0.01
C LEU A 620 18.36 24.08 -0.57
N SER A 621 19.32 24.49 0.27
CA SER A 621 20.64 24.92 -0.22
C SER A 621 21.38 23.84 -0.99
N GLY A 622 21.16 22.55 -0.65
CA GLY A 622 21.75 21.40 -1.33
C GLY A 622 21.14 21.10 -2.71
N TYR A 623 20.00 21.70 -3.04
CA TYR A 623 19.30 21.51 -4.31
C TYR A 623 19.51 22.65 -5.31
N ILE A 624 20.24 23.69 -4.94
CA ILE A 624 20.56 24.78 -5.87
C ILE A 624 21.64 24.27 -6.83
N ALA A 625 21.28 24.06 -8.09
CA ALA A 625 22.17 23.60 -9.13
C ALA A 625 23.18 24.67 -9.58
N SER A 626 24.11 24.29 -10.46
CA SER A 626 25.18 25.17 -10.95
C SER A 626 24.68 26.39 -11.75
N ASP A 627 23.45 26.33 -12.28
CA ASP A 627 22.76 27.44 -12.96
C ASP A 627 22.05 28.39 -11.98
N GLY A 628 22.08 28.09 -10.66
CA GLY A 628 21.43 28.88 -9.63
C GLY A 628 19.94 28.57 -9.44
N LYS A 629 19.44 27.49 -10.05
CA LYS A 629 18.03 27.10 -9.98
C LYS A 629 17.83 25.82 -9.18
N ILE A 630 16.60 25.61 -8.72
CA ILE A 630 16.11 24.37 -8.13
C ILE A 630 15.20 23.69 -9.15
N HIS A 631 15.56 22.46 -9.55
CA HIS A 631 14.80 21.62 -10.47
C HIS A 631 14.09 20.53 -9.67
N THR A 632 12.88 20.82 -9.22
CA THR A 632 12.06 19.85 -8.47
C THR A 632 11.55 18.77 -9.43
N THR A 633 11.38 17.55 -8.94
CA THR A 633 10.72 16.47 -9.68
C THR A 633 9.21 16.53 -9.46
N LEU A 634 8.42 16.64 -10.52
CA LEU A 634 6.96 16.68 -10.51
C LEU A 634 6.38 15.30 -10.85
N ASN A 635 5.93 14.57 -9.84
CA ASN A 635 5.45 13.20 -10.00
C ASN A 635 3.95 13.17 -10.37
N GLN A 636 3.64 12.48 -11.47
CA GLN A 636 2.29 12.33 -12.01
C GLN A 636 1.59 11.07 -11.52
N THR A 637 2.32 10.06 -11.04
CA THR A 637 1.85 8.68 -10.82
C THR A 637 1.81 8.25 -9.35
N ILE A 638 2.03 9.17 -8.40
CA ILE A 638 2.10 8.82 -6.95
C ILE A 638 0.74 8.94 -6.27
N THR A 639 -0.02 10.00 -6.54
CA THR A 639 -1.25 10.24 -5.79
C THR A 639 -2.45 9.51 -6.39
N ALA A 640 -3.26 8.86 -5.56
CA ALA A 640 -4.47 8.16 -6.02
C ALA A 640 -5.60 9.10 -6.49
N THR A 641 -5.48 10.41 -6.25
CA THR A 641 -6.49 11.41 -6.63
C THR A 641 -6.20 12.08 -7.98
N GLY A 642 -5.04 11.83 -8.59
CA GLY A 642 -4.60 12.53 -9.79
C GLY A 642 -3.84 13.83 -9.55
N ARG A 643 -3.73 14.31 -8.30
CA ARG A 643 -2.88 15.47 -7.98
C ARG A 643 -1.41 15.16 -8.28
N LEU A 644 -0.66 16.18 -8.71
CA LEU A 644 0.79 16.10 -8.77
C LEU A 644 1.39 16.08 -7.36
N SER A 645 2.57 15.51 -7.23
CA SER A 645 3.41 15.68 -6.05
C SER A 645 4.79 16.14 -6.46
N SER A 646 5.44 16.93 -5.62
CA SER A 646 6.79 17.48 -5.83
C SER A 646 7.76 16.79 -4.87
N THR A 647 8.91 16.37 -5.38
CA THR A 647 10.00 15.74 -4.60
C THR A 647 11.34 16.30 -5.07
N GLU A 648 12.33 16.21 -4.22
CA GLU A 648 13.75 16.56 -4.52
C GLU A 648 13.98 17.99 -5.07
N PRO A 649 13.58 19.04 -4.33
CA PRO A 649 12.85 19.06 -3.06
C PRO A 649 11.34 19.21 -3.23
N ASN A 650 10.55 18.96 -2.18
CA ASN A 650 9.11 19.22 -2.22
C ASN A 650 8.81 20.71 -2.06
N LEU A 651 8.59 21.42 -3.17
CA LEU A 651 8.25 22.84 -3.20
C LEU A 651 6.74 23.10 -2.94
N GLN A 652 5.87 22.09 -3.10
CA GLN A 652 4.43 22.24 -2.85
C GLN A 652 4.05 22.33 -1.37
N ASN A 653 4.97 21.97 -0.46
CA ASN A 653 4.76 22.00 0.98
C ASN A 653 5.38 23.20 1.69
N ILE A 654 5.83 24.22 0.98
CA ILE A 654 6.33 25.46 1.58
C ILE A 654 5.21 26.10 2.39
N PRO A 655 5.40 26.36 3.72
CA PRO A 655 4.33 26.83 4.58
C PRO A 655 3.86 28.25 4.23
N ILE A 656 2.54 28.40 4.06
CA ILE A 656 1.90 29.71 3.77
C ILE A 656 1.07 30.25 4.94
N ARG A 657 0.81 29.45 5.97
CA ARG A 657 -0.05 29.83 7.10
C ARG A 657 0.67 30.62 8.19
N ILE A 658 2.00 30.56 8.20
CA ILE A 658 2.87 31.15 9.21
C ILE A 658 3.65 32.29 8.54
N GLU A 659 3.67 33.47 9.15
CA GLU A 659 4.38 34.61 8.57
C GLU A 659 5.87 34.32 8.29
N LEU A 660 6.58 33.70 9.27
CA LEU A 660 7.97 33.32 9.06
C LEU A 660 8.10 32.24 7.95
N GLY A 661 7.14 31.35 7.83
CA GLY A 661 7.12 30.33 6.75
C GLY A 661 6.93 30.94 5.36
N LYS A 662 6.07 31.97 5.24
CA LYS A 662 5.86 32.69 3.97
C LYS A 662 7.14 33.39 3.48
N LEU A 663 7.96 33.89 4.42
CA LEU A 663 9.18 34.61 4.07
C LEU A 663 10.20 33.79 3.28
N ILE A 664 10.12 32.45 3.33
CA ILE A 664 10.96 31.59 2.50
C ILE A 664 10.70 31.81 1.00
N ARG A 665 9.47 32.21 0.61
CA ARG A 665 9.15 32.49 -0.79
C ARG A 665 9.92 33.67 -1.36
N LYS A 666 10.50 34.55 -0.50
CA LYS A 666 11.37 35.67 -0.91
C LYS A 666 12.74 35.28 -1.42
N VAL A 667 13.15 34.02 -1.21
CA VAL A 667 14.42 33.53 -1.74
C VAL A 667 14.30 33.08 -3.21
N PHE A 668 13.07 32.85 -3.68
CA PHE A 668 12.80 32.48 -5.06
C PHE A 668 12.59 33.74 -5.90
N LEU A 669 13.45 33.90 -6.90
CA LEU A 669 13.53 35.10 -7.73
C LEU A 669 13.36 34.73 -9.20
N PRO A 670 12.76 35.60 -10.03
CA PRO A 670 12.84 35.44 -11.48
C PRO A 670 14.26 35.76 -11.98
N GLU A 671 14.54 35.51 -13.24
CA GLU A 671 15.75 35.94 -13.91
C GLU A 671 15.82 37.48 -13.93
N ASP A 672 17.04 38.03 -14.06
CA ASP A 672 17.26 39.49 -13.98
C ASP A 672 16.50 40.23 -15.12
N GLY A 673 15.60 41.13 -14.73
CA GLY A 673 14.73 41.87 -15.65
C GLY A 673 13.38 41.16 -15.96
N ASP A 674 13.08 40.06 -15.29
CA ASP A 674 11.82 39.37 -15.38
C ASP A 674 11.01 39.55 -14.10
N LEU A 675 9.78 39.03 -14.09
CA LEU A 675 8.89 39.00 -12.93
C LEU A 675 8.13 37.65 -12.90
N PHE A 676 7.59 37.32 -11.74
CA PHE A 676 6.62 36.23 -11.63
C PHE A 676 5.20 36.74 -11.88
N VAL A 677 4.43 35.96 -12.61
CA VAL A 677 2.98 36.06 -12.70
C VAL A 677 2.40 34.76 -12.12
N ASP A 678 1.65 34.91 -11.04
CA ASP A 678 0.99 33.81 -10.35
C ASP A 678 -0.52 33.91 -10.52
N SER A 679 -1.18 32.79 -10.71
CA SER A 679 -2.66 32.76 -10.76
C SER A 679 -3.18 31.51 -10.08
N ASP A 680 -4.09 31.68 -9.11
CA ASP A 680 -4.76 30.63 -8.38
C ASP A 680 -6.26 30.50 -8.68
N TYR A 681 -6.81 29.30 -8.57
CA TYR A 681 -8.26 29.08 -8.69
C TYR A 681 -8.99 29.48 -7.40
N SER A 682 -9.94 30.37 -7.51
CA SER A 682 -10.82 30.74 -6.40
C SER A 682 -11.79 29.60 -6.07
N GLN A 683 -11.58 28.91 -4.96
CA GLN A 683 -12.46 27.88 -4.40
C GLN A 683 -12.82 26.75 -5.39
N ILE A 684 -11.85 26.21 -6.14
CA ILE A 684 -12.07 25.22 -7.19
C ILE A 684 -12.88 24.01 -6.72
N GLU A 685 -12.56 23.41 -5.56
CA GLU A 685 -13.27 22.24 -5.05
C GLU A 685 -14.74 22.50 -4.73
N LEU A 686 -15.09 23.69 -4.22
CA LEU A 686 -16.48 24.07 -3.97
C LEU A 686 -17.25 24.36 -5.27
N ARG A 687 -16.59 24.92 -6.29
CA ARG A 687 -17.18 25.12 -7.63
C ARG A 687 -17.43 23.77 -8.30
N VAL A 688 -16.52 22.83 -8.18
CA VAL A 688 -16.69 21.45 -8.65
C VAL A 688 -17.84 20.77 -7.91
N LEU A 689 -17.91 20.89 -6.58
CA LEU A 689 -19.01 20.33 -5.78
C LEU A 689 -20.37 20.90 -6.23
N ALA A 690 -20.47 22.21 -6.41
CA ALA A 690 -21.68 22.87 -6.90
C ALA A 690 -22.10 22.35 -8.28
N ALA A 691 -21.15 22.20 -9.20
CA ALA A 691 -21.41 21.70 -10.55
C ALA A 691 -21.86 20.24 -10.58
N LEU A 692 -21.17 19.35 -9.82
CA LEU A 692 -21.46 17.91 -9.74
C LEU A 692 -22.77 17.62 -9.02
N SER A 693 -23.06 18.31 -7.91
CA SER A 693 -24.30 18.14 -7.16
C SER A 693 -25.51 18.77 -7.86
N GLY A 694 -25.28 19.81 -8.68
CA GLY A 694 -26.34 20.59 -9.29
C GLY A 694 -27.16 21.41 -8.28
N ASP A 695 -26.59 21.74 -7.11
CA ASP A 695 -27.28 22.55 -6.10
C ASP A 695 -27.44 24.00 -6.59
N GLU A 696 -28.69 24.40 -6.85
CA GLU A 696 -29.02 25.69 -7.47
C GLU A 696 -28.57 26.86 -6.58
N ARG A 697 -28.70 26.77 -5.25
CA ARG A 697 -28.33 27.85 -4.34
C ARG A 697 -26.82 28.10 -4.36
N MET A 698 -26.03 27.04 -4.34
CA MET A 698 -24.58 27.17 -4.41
C MET A 698 -24.15 27.69 -5.80
N ILE A 699 -24.77 27.19 -6.87
CA ILE A 699 -24.53 27.67 -8.26
C ILE A 699 -24.87 29.17 -8.39
N GLU A 700 -26.01 29.63 -7.85
CA GLU A 700 -26.42 31.04 -7.90
C GLU A 700 -25.47 31.92 -7.06
N ALA A 701 -25.03 31.49 -5.89
CA ALA A 701 -24.06 32.22 -5.08
C ALA A 701 -22.76 32.48 -5.87
N PHE A 702 -22.23 31.47 -6.57
CA PHE A 702 -21.07 31.63 -7.43
C PHE A 702 -21.33 32.52 -8.65
N LYS A 703 -22.48 32.35 -9.34
CA LYS A 703 -22.83 33.19 -10.50
C LYS A 703 -22.98 34.68 -10.16
N ASN A 704 -23.46 34.95 -8.95
CA ASN A 704 -23.63 36.32 -8.45
C ASN A 704 -22.35 36.90 -7.83
N GLY A 705 -21.20 36.19 -7.90
CA GLY A 705 -19.92 36.64 -7.34
C GLY A 705 -19.92 36.79 -5.82
N GLN A 706 -20.83 36.08 -5.12
CA GLN A 706 -20.93 36.16 -3.65
C GLN A 706 -19.79 35.36 -2.96
N ASP A 707 -19.35 35.85 -1.81
CA ASP A 707 -18.49 35.07 -0.93
C ASP A 707 -19.21 33.84 -0.43
N ILE A 708 -18.82 32.66 -0.95
CA ILE A 708 -19.49 31.39 -0.68
C ILE A 708 -19.50 31.02 0.81
N HIS A 709 -18.44 31.39 1.54
CA HIS A 709 -18.38 31.14 2.98
C HIS A 709 -19.31 32.04 3.76
N ARG A 710 -19.46 33.30 3.34
CA ARG A 710 -20.43 34.24 3.91
C ARG A 710 -21.88 33.85 3.56
N SER A 711 -22.11 33.40 2.33
CA SER A 711 -23.42 32.85 1.89
C SER A 711 -23.82 31.62 2.71
N THR A 712 -22.87 30.68 2.90
CA THR A 712 -23.09 29.50 3.77
C THR A 712 -23.34 29.90 5.21
N ALA A 713 -22.56 30.86 5.78
CA ALA A 713 -22.76 31.35 7.13
C ALA A 713 -24.15 31.98 7.31
N SER A 714 -24.59 32.81 6.36
CA SER A 714 -25.93 33.38 6.37
C SER A 714 -27.02 32.32 6.45
N LEU A 715 -26.89 31.25 5.67
CA LEU A 715 -27.85 30.17 5.63
C LEU A 715 -27.82 29.25 6.86
N VAL A 716 -26.61 28.87 7.32
CA VAL A 716 -26.43 27.90 8.41
C VAL A 716 -26.77 28.53 9.76
N PHE A 717 -26.44 29.80 9.96
CA PHE A 717 -26.68 30.54 11.21
C PHE A 717 -27.92 31.42 11.20
N ASP A 718 -28.74 31.37 10.13
CA ASP A 718 -29.94 32.22 9.91
C ASP A 718 -29.65 33.70 10.16
N THR A 719 -28.50 34.20 9.69
CA THR A 719 -28.06 35.58 9.86
C THR A 719 -28.14 36.29 8.49
N PRO A 720 -28.66 37.52 8.39
CA PRO A 720 -28.62 38.28 7.13
C PRO A 720 -27.20 38.35 6.56
N PHE A 721 -27.05 38.25 5.23
CA PHE A 721 -25.74 38.17 4.57
C PHE A 721 -24.77 39.28 5.00
N ASP A 722 -25.27 40.54 5.11
CA ASP A 722 -24.48 41.70 5.47
C ASP A 722 -24.13 41.75 6.97
N GLU A 723 -24.84 41.01 7.81
CA GLU A 723 -24.64 40.95 9.27
C GLU A 723 -23.79 39.74 9.69
N VAL A 724 -23.37 38.89 8.74
CA VAL A 724 -22.50 37.76 9.03
C VAL A 724 -21.19 38.23 9.61
N THR A 725 -20.86 37.75 10.83
CA THR A 725 -19.60 38.08 11.51
C THR A 725 -18.42 37.28 10.91
N ASP A 726 -17.19 37.77 11.13
CA ASP A 726 -15.97 37.07 10.68
C ASP A 726 -15.83 35.67 11.34
N LEU A 727 -16.30 35.51 12.57
CA LEU A 727 -16.33 34.21 13.26
C LEU A 727 -17.29 33.25 12.57
N GLN A 728 -18.50 33.69 12.24
CA GLN A 728 -19.48 32.87 11.53
C GLN A 728 -18.96 32.48 10.13
N ARG A 729 -18.36 33.45 9.41
CA ARG A 729 -17.73 33.19 8.10
C ARG A 729 -16.61 32.15 8.20
N ARG A 730 -15.72 32.29 9.23
CA ARG A 730 -14.65 31.31 9.50
C ARG A 730 -15.22 29.93 9.82
N ASN A 731 -16.26 29.82 10.66
CA ASN A 731 -16.91 28.56 10.99
C ASN A 731 -17.55 27.93 9.76
N ALA A 732 -18.24 28.73 8.95
CA ALA A 732 -18.82 28.25 7.67
C ALA A 732 -17.74 27.80 6.67
N LYS A 733 -16.56 28.45 6.64
CA LYS A 733 -15.42 28.00 5.86
C LYS A 733 -14.98 26.60 6.28
N ALA A 734 -14.85 26.33 7.58
CA ALA A 734 -14.52 25.00 8.09
C ALA A 734 -15.61 23.96 7.78
N VAL A 735 -16.90 24.33 7.84
CA VAL A 735 -18.00 23.44 7.44
C VAL A 735 -17.93 23.13 5.93
N ASN A 736 -17.77 24.14 5.07
CA ASN A 736 -17.71 23.96 3.61
C ASN A 736 -16.58 22.97 3.22
N PHE A 737 -15.35 23.21 3.71
CA PHE A 737 -14.24 22.30 3.46
C PHE A 737 -14.43 20.95 4.15
N GLY A 738 -14.95 20.96 5.37
CA GLY A 738 -15.27 19.72 6.09
C GLY A 738 -16.21 18.80 5.30
N ILE A 739 -17.26 19.35 4.68
CA ILE A 739 -18.21 18.59 3.85
C ILE A 739 -17.51 18.00 2.62
N VAL A 740 -16.66 18.78 1.92
CA VAL A 740 -15.86 18.27 0.79
C VAL A 740 -14.99 17.07 1.20
N TYR A 741 -14.42 17.11 2.41
CA TYR A 741 -13.54 16.05 2.93
C TYR A 741 -14.29 14.96 3.72
N GLY A 742 -15.62 15.00 3.78
CA GLY A 742 -16.43 14.03 4.50
C GLY A 742 -16.21 14.06 6.03
N ILE A 743 -16.07 15.27 6.60
CA ILE A 743 -15.77 15.44 8.03
C ILE A 743 -16.89 14.89 8.92
N SER A 744 -16.52 14.25 10.02
CA SER A 744 -17.46 13.87 11.07
C SER A 744 -17.73 15.02 12.05
N ALA A 745 -18.86 14.96 12.78
CA ALA A 745 -19.14 15.92 13.85
C ALA A 745 -18.02 15.98 14.91
N PHE A 746 -17.31 14.87 15.13
CA PHE A 746 -16.14 14.84 16.02
C PHE A 746 -14.96 15.62 15.42
N GLY A 747 -14.65 15.45 14.13
CA GLY A 747 -13.59 16.21 13.45
C GLY A 747 -13.89 17.72 13.50
N LEU A 748 -15.10 18.10 13.05
CA LEU A 748 -15.53 19.50 13.04
C LEU A 748 -15.54 20.14 14.43
N SER A 749 -15.93 19.39 15.48
CA SER A 749 -15.90 19.89 16.86
C SER A 749 -14.49 20.21 17.34
N ASN A 750 -13.50 19.40 16.95
CA ASN A 750 -12.09 19.64 17.25
C ASN A 750 -11.55 20.87 16.50
N ASP A 751 -11.86 20.99 15.20
CA ASP A 751 -11.39 22.08 14.35
C ASP A 751 -11.90 23.45 14.77
N LEU A 752 -13.15 23.50 15.27
CA LEU A 752 -13.80 24.74 15.69
C LEU A 752 -13.72 25.02 17.21
N GLY A 753 -13.28 24.06 18.01
CA GLY A 753 -13.28 24.16 19.48
C GLY A 753 -14.70 24.24 20.09
N ILE A 754 -15.70 23.60 19.46
CA ILE A 754 -17.10 23.58 19.88
C ILE A 754 -17.53 22.19 20.34
N SER A 755 -18.72 22.09 20.96
CA SER A 755 -19.26 20.80 21.34
C SER A 755 -19.61 19.93 20.11
N ARG A 756 -19.52 18.60 20.25
CA ARG A 756 -19.92 17.64 19.20
C ARG A 756 -21.38 17.84 18.75
N LYS A 757 -22.27 18.23 19.68
CA LYS A 757 -23.68 18.49 19.41
C LYS A 757 -23.85 19.72 18.50
N GLU A 758 -23.12 20.79 18.78
CA GLU A 758 -23.12 22.01 17.95
C GLU A 758 -22.55 21.72 16.56
N ALA A 759 -21.42 21.00 16.49
CA ALA A 759 -20.83 20.58 15.20
C ALA A 759 -21.81 19.76 14.36
N GLN A 760 -22.53 18.81 14.97
CA GLN A 760 -23.57 18.05 14.29
C GLN A 760 -24.71 18.96 13.80
N GLY A 761 -25.14 19.93 14.65
CA GLY A 761 -26.17 20.91 14.26
C GLY A 761 -25.76 21.74 13.04
N TYR A 762 -24.47 22.13 12.92
CA TYR A 762 -23.95 22.84 11.73
C TYR A 762 -24.00 21.97 10.48
N ILE A 763 -23.59 20.71 10.58
CA ILE A 763 -23.65 19.75 9.46
C ILE A 763 -25.10 19.52 9.03
N ASP A 764 -26.02 19.29 9.96
CA ASP A 764 -27.42 19.06 9.67
C ASP A 764 -28.08 20.27 9.02
N SER A 765 -27.81 21.49 9.57
CA SER A 765 -28.29 22.76 8.98
C SER A 765 -27.75 22.96 7.55
N TYR A 766 -26.46 22.66 7.33
CA TYR A 766 -25.85 22.73 5.99
C TYR A 766 -26.62 21.87 4.99
N PHE A 767 -26.86 20.60 5.31
CA PHE A 767 -27.55 19.68 4.42
C PHE A 767 -29.05 19.99 4.21
N VAL A 768 -29.70 20.63 5.19
CA VAL A 768 -31.06 21.16 5.02
C VAL A 768 -31.07 22.34 4.02
N LYS A 769 -30.03 23.18 4.06
CA LYS A 769 -29.93 24.35 3.16
C LYS A 769 -29.42 23.97 1.75
N TYR A 770 -28.57 22.93 1.64
CA TYR A 770 -28.01 22.40 0.40
C TYR A 770 -28.39 20.92 0.19
N PRO A 771 -29.68 20.59 -0.04
CA PRO A 771 -30.14 19.20 -0.12
C PRO A 771 -29.55 18.40 -1.29
N LYS A 772 -29.24 19.07 -2.40
CA LYS A 772 -28.66 18.41 -3.58
C LYS A 772 -27.21 17.96 -3.33
N ILE A 773 -26.48 18.67 -2.49
CA ILE A 773 -25.13 18.24 -2.08
C ILE A 773 -25.22 16.93 -1.28
N LYS A 774 -26.19 16.86 -0.33
CA LYS A 774 -26.38 15.63 0.44
C LYS A 774 -26.76 14.45 -0.47
N GLU A 775 -27.72 14.65 -1.37
CA GLU A 775 -28.15 13.65 -2.34
C GLU A 775 -26.97 13.14 -3.19
N PHE A 776 -26.13 14.06 -3.69
CA PHE A 776 -24.95 13.74 -4.49
C PHE A 776 -23.93 12.91 -3.68
N LEU A 777 -23.59 13.32 -2.46
CA LEU A 777 -22.62 12.61 -1.62
C LEU A 777 -23.12 11.21 -1.23
N ASP A 778 -24.38 11.09 -0.81
CA ASP A 778 -25.00 9.81 -0.46
C ASP A 778 -25.04 8.87 -1.67
N GLN A 779 -25.40 9.38 -2.85
CA GLN A 779 -25.43 8.59 -4.09
C GLN A 779 -24.02 8.15 -4.50
N THR A 780 -23.03 9.03 -4.38
CA THR A 780 -21.61 8.70 -4.68
C THR A 780 -21.11 7.54 -3.81
N VAL A 781 -21.44 7.52 -2.52
CA VAL A 781 -21.08 6.41 -1.63
C VAL A 781 -21.80 5.12 -2.03
N LEU A 782 -23.10 5.18 -2.38
CA LEU A 782 -23.86 4.01 -2.82
C LEU A 782 -23.28 3.42 -4.12
N ASP A 783 -22.96 4.28 -5.09
CA ASP A 783 -22.39 3.87 -6.36
C ASP A 783 -20.97 3.29 -6.17
N ALA A 784 -20.17 3.89 -5.27
CA ALA A 784 -18.84 3.38 -4.94
C ALA A 784 -18.90 2.00 -4.26
N LYS A 785 -19.87 1.77 -3.36
CA LYS A 785 -20.10 0.44 -2.75
C LYS A 785 -20.48 -0.61 -3.77
N LYS A 786 -21.28 -0.23 -4.78
CA LYS A 786 -21.72 -1.13 -5.85
C LYS A 786 -20.58 -1.47 -6.82
N ASN A 787 -19.81 -0.46 -7.22
CA ASN A 787 -18.82 -0.56 -8.30
C ASN A 787 -17.40 -0.88 -7.79
N GLY A 788 -17.09 -0.64 -6.50
CA GLY A 788 -15.76 -0.75 -5.91
C GLY A 788 -14.85 0.46 -6.15
N TYR A 789 -15.35 1.49 -6.84
CA TYR A 789 -14.57 2.69 -7.19
C TYR A 789 -15.45 3.93 -7.35
N THR A 790 -14.80 5.10 -7.41
CA THR A 790 -15.41 6.38 -7.83
C THR A 790 -14.79 6.90 -9.13
N LYS A 791 -15.50 7.79 -9.83
CA LYS A 791 -15.02 8.46 -11.05
C LYS A 791 -15.05 9.98 -10.94
N THR A 792 -14.05 10.66 -11.55
CA THR A 792 -14.09 12.12 -11.78
C THR A 792 -14.98 12.48 -12.97
N MET A 793 -15.21 13.77 -13.19
CA MET A 793 -15.90 14.30 -14.38
C MET A 793 -15.22 13.87 -15.70
N PHE A 794 -13.91 13.68 -15.68
CA PHE A 794 -13.10 13.30 -16.84
C PHE A 794 -12.84 11.77 -16.92
N GLY A 795 -13.53 10.98 -16.09
CA GLY A 795 -13.47 9.52 -16.15
C GLY A 795 -12.35 8.89 -15.34
N ARG A 796 -11.51 9.64 -14.60
CA ARG A 796 -10.47 9.08 -13.72
C ARG A 796 -11.10 8.19 -12.67
N ILE A 797 -10.63 6.96 -12.56
CA ILE A 797 -11.09 5.96 -11.60
C ILE A 797 -10.19 5.94 -10.37
N ARG A 798 -10.82 5.92 -9.20
CA ARG A 798 -10.15 5.61 -7.93
C ARG A 798 -10.81 4.40 -7.28
N PRO A 799 -10.15 3.23 -7.23
CA PRO A 799 -10.61 2.07 -6.46
C PRO A 799 -10.63 2.37 -4.97
N ILE A 800 -11.61 1.80 -4.24
CA ILE A 800 -11.77 2.01 -2.78
C ILE A 800 -12.07 0.67 -2.11
N PRO A 801 -11.05 -0.18 -1.93
CA PRO A 801 -11.23 -1.51 -1.33
C PRO A 801 -11.74 -1.45 0.11
N GLU A 802 -11.48 -0.36 0.85
CA GLU A 802 -11.90 -0.15 2.23
C GLU A 802 -13.43 -0.16 2.40
N LEU A 803 -14.21 0.13 1.37
CA LEU A 803 -15.68 0.09 1.43
C LEU A 803 -16.24 -1.31 1.73
N ASN A 804 -15.49 -2.36 1.38
CA ASN A 804 -15.86 -3.76 1.60
C ASN A 804 -15.24 -4.34 2.89
N SER A 805 -14.49 -3.54 3.67
CA SER A 805 -13.87 -4.00 4.91
C SER A 805 -14.91 -4.34 5.98
N SER A 806 -14.70 -5.43 6.70
CA SER A 806 -15.46 -5.79 7.90
C SER A 806 -15.21 -4.79 9.05
N ASN A 807 -14.04 -4.14 9.06
CA ASN A 807 -13.69 -3.14 10.05
C ASN A 807 -14.47 -1.84 9.83
N PHE A 808 -15.29 -1.46 10.84
CA PHE A 808 -16.13 -0.26 10.79
C PHE A 808 -15.32 1.03 10.53
N MET A 809 -14.14 1.17 11.14
CA MET A 809 -13.30 2.38 10.97
C MET A 809 -12.72 2.48 9.56
N GLN A 810 -12.26 1.37 8.99
CA GLN A 810 -11.79 1.31 7.60
C GLN A 810 -12.94 1.59 6.62
N ARG A 811 -14.11 1.00 6.84
CA ARG A 811 -15.29 1.24 6.01
C ARG A 811 -15.72 2.71 6.05
N GLN A 812 -15.75 3.35 7.23
CA GLN A 812 -16.00 4.79 7.34
C GLN A 812 -14.92 5.63 6.65
N PHE A 813 -13.65 5.22 6.70
CA PHE A 813 -12.60 5.86 5.95
C PHE A 813 -12.86 5.76 4.44
N GLY A 814 -13.21 4.57 3.93
CA GLY A 814 -13.59 4.35 2.54
C GLY A 814 -14.78 5.22 2.08
N GLU A 815 -15.80 5.43 2.94
CA GLU A 815 -16.92 6.32 2.64
C GLU A 815 -16.47 7.77 2.49
N ARG A 816 -15.57 8.28 3.35
CA ARG A 816 -15.00 9.62 3.20
C ARG A 816 -14.17 9.76 1.92
N VAL A 817 -13.34 8.75 1.61
CA VAL A 817 -12.59 8.69 0.35
C VAL A 817 -13.52 8.73 -0.85
N ALA A 818 -14.65 8.01 -0.80
CA ALA A 818 -15.65 8.01 -1.88
C ALA A 818 -16.28 9.39 -2.10
N MET A 819 -16.63 10.11 -1.03
CA MET A 819 -17.19 11.47 -1.13
C MET A 819 -16.20 12.48 -1.70
N ASN A 820 -14.95 12.43 -1.25
CA ASN A 820 -13.92 13.42 -1.61
C ASN A 820 -13.35 13.21 -3.02
N SER A 821 -13.11 11.96 -3.42
CA SER A 821 -12.32 11.65 -4.63
C SER A 821 -12.86 12.23 -5.93
N PRO A 822 -14.18 12.22 -6.23
CA PRO A 822 -14.72 12.84 -7.44
C PRO A 822 -14.47 14.35 -7.48
N ILE A 823 -14.53 15.02 -6.33
CA ILE A 823 -14.35 16.47 -6.21
C ILE A 823 -12.89 16.85 -6.40
N GLN A 824 -12.02 16.27 -5.55
CA GLN A 824 -10.59 16.56 -5.58
C GLN A 824 -9.92 16.09 -6.88
N GLY A 825 -10.32 14.91 -7.39
CA GLY A 825 -9.79 14.40 -8.65
C GLY A 825 -10.23 15.24 -9.86
N THR A 826 -11.48 15.71 -9.89
CA THR A 826 -11.93 16.63 -10.96
C THR A 826 -11.19 17.97 -10.90
N ALA A 827 -10.93 18.51 -9.70
CA ALA A 827 -10.12 19.72 -9.55
C ALA A 827 -8.68 19.49 -10.06
N ALA A 828 -8.08 18.33 -9.75
CA ALA A 828 -6.76 17.96 -10.26
C ALA A 828 -6.74 17.83 -11.79
N ASP A 829 -7.78 17.26 -12.40
CA ASP A 829 -7.89 17.15 -13.87
C ASP A 829 -8.01 18.54 -14.50
N ILE A 830 -8.78 19.47 -13.91
CA ILE A 830 -8.95 20.84 -14.40
C ILE A 830 -7.62 21.60 -14.40
N ILE A 831 -6.84 21.52 -13.30
CA ILE A 831 -5.54 22.21 -13.25
C ILE A 831 -4.55 21.63 -14.28
N LYS A 832 -4.58 20.32 -14.52
CA LYS A 832 -3.76 19.66 -15.56
C LYS A 832 -4.11 20.16 -16.96
N ILE A 833 -5.40 20.30 -17.26
CA ILE A 833 -5.87 20.87 -18.53
C ILE A 833 -5.41 22.33 -18.66
N ALA A 834 -5.50 23.10 -17.59
CA ALA A 834 -5.03 24.49 -17.58
C ALA A 834 -3.49 24.56 -17.83
N MET A 835 -2.70 23.70 -17.19
CA MET A 835 -1.25 23.60 -17.39
C MET A 835 -0.91 23.33 -18.85
N ILE A 836 -1.56 22.35 -19.48
CA ILE A 836 -1.34 21.99 -20.90
C ILE A 836 -1.68 23.18 -21.80
N ARG A 837 -2.86 23.81 -21.62
CA ARG A 837 -3.29 24.92 -22.44
C ARG A 837 -2.40 26.17 -22.28
N VAL A 838 -2.04 26.51 -21.05
CA VAL A 838 -1.16 27.64 -20.76
C VAL A 838 0.21 27.43 -21.40
N HIS A 839 0.80 26.26 -21.15
CA HIS A 839 2.11 25.90 -21.73
C HIS A 839 2.10 25.98 -23.27
N ASP A 840 1.14 25.33 -23.92
CA ASP A 840 1.06 25.28 -25.39
C ASP A 840 0.80 26.67 -25.97
N ARG A 841 -0.03 27.49 -25.32
CA ARG A 841 -0.30 28.86 -25.78
C ARG A 841 0.91 29.79 -25.63
N LEU A 842 1.73 29.63 -24.56
CA LEU A 842 2.97 30.38 -24.43
C LEU A 842 3.92 30.08 -25.61
N LEU A 843 4.04 28.81 -26.00
CA LEU A 843 4.87 28.38 -27.12
C LEU A 843 4.30 28.82 -28.48
N ASP A 844 3.01 28.59 -28.72
CA ASP A 844 2.32 28.93 -30.00
C ASP A 844 2.37 30.43 -30.29
N GLU A 845 2.30 31.27 -29.25
CA GLU A 845 2.37 32.73 -29.40
C GLU A 845 3.81 33.27 -29.44
N GLY A 846 4.80 32.35 -29.40
CA GLY A 846 6.22 32.67 -29.48
C GLY A 846 6.73 33.49 -28.31
N LEU A 847 6.08 33.37 -27.11
CA LEU A 847 6.49 34.06 -25.91
C LEU A 847 7.74 33.40 -25.30
N LYS A 848 8.56 34.20 -24.64
CA LYS A 848 9.74 33.72 -23.91
C LYS A 848 9.46 33.39 -22.45
N SER A 849 8.30 33.80 -21.98
CA SER A 849 7.77 33.47 -20.64
C SER A 849 7.50 31.99 -20.54
N ARG A 850 7.73 31.36 -19.37
CA ARG A 850 7.65 29.91 -19.16
C ARG A 850 6.87 29.57 -17.90
N LEU A 851 6.01 28.53 -17.99
CA LEU A 851 5.39 27.88 -16.83
C LEU A 851 6.49 27.12 -16.08
N ILE A 852 6.73 27.46 -14.81
CA ILE A 852 7.83 26.89 -14.03
C ILE A 852 7.39 26.07 -12.81
N LEU A 853 6.22 26.37 -12.24
CA LEU A 853 5.77 25.68 -11.02
C LEU A 853 4.25 25.56 -10.98
N GLN A 854 3.78 24.47 -10.38
CA GLN A 854 2.39 24.27 -10.02
C GLN A 854 2.34 23.92 -8.53
N VAL A 855 1.57 24.65 -7.73
CA VAL A 855 1.40 24.39 -6.30
C VAL A 855 -0.10 24.39 -5.98
N HIS A 856 -0.64 23.26 -5.53
CA HIS A 856 -2.07 23.06 -5.23
C HIS A 856 -3.00 23.45 -6.38
N ASP A 857 -3.56 24.64 -6.37
CA ASP A 857 -4.46 25.21 -7.38
C ASP A 857 -3.89 26.48 -8.07
N GLU A 858 -2.59 26.78 -7.86
CA GLU A 858 -1.87 27.88 -8.46
C GLU A 858 -0.92 27.45 -9.60
N LEU A 859 -0.73 28.35 -10.59
CA LEU A 859 0.24 28.25 -11.67
C LEU A 859 1.18 29.46 -11.65
N LEU A 860 2.49 29.22 -11.57
CA LEU A 860 3.53 30.25 -11.53
C LEU A 860 4.28 30.30 -12.88
N ILE A 861 4.31 31.48 -13.49
CA ILE A 861 5.00 31.76 -14.76
C ILE A 861 6.15 32.73 -14.52
N GLU A 862 7.37 32.34 -14.91
CA GLU A 862 8.46 33.30 -15.06
C GLU A 862 8.24 34.10 -16.36
N THR A 863 8.08 35.41 -16.22
CA THR A 863 7.51 36.27 -17.25
C THR A 863 8.47 37.40 -17.60
N LYS A 864 8.75 37.55 -18.90
CA LYS A 864 9.48 38.70 -19.40
C LYS A 864 8.68 39.97 -19.17
N GLU A 865 9.30 41.06 -18.64
CA GLU A 865 8.62 42.33 -18.32
C GLU A 865 7.79 42.87 -19.51
N ALA A 866 8.32 42.73 -20.72
CA ALA A 866 7.63 43.17 -21.96
C ALA A 866 6.39 42.29 -22.33
N GLU A 867 6.27 41.08 -21.79
CA GLU A 867 5.20 40.14 -22.08
C GLU A 867 4.12 40.14 -20.97
N LYS A 868 4.34 40.81 -19.86
CA LYS A 868 3.49 40.79 -18.66
C LYS A 868 2.00 40.86 -18.93
N ASP A 869 1.50 41.92 -19.58
CA ASP A 869 0.08 42.09 -19.81
C ASP A 869 -0.53 41.00 -20.72
N LYS A 870 0.30 40.48 -21.61
CA LYS A 870 -0.12 39.39 -22.51
C LYS A 870 -0.20 38.07 -21.75
N VAL A 871 0.77 37.77 -20.92
CA VAL A 871 0.83 36.55 -20.09
C VAL A 871 -0.33 36.54 -19.08
N ILE A 872 -0.60 37.64 -18.36
CA ILE A 872 -1.74 37.75 -17.45
C ILE A 872 -3.04 37.37 -18.16
N LYS A 873 -3.32 38.02 -19.31
CA LYS A 873 -4.56 37.76 -20.11
C LYS A 873 -4.65 36.31 -20.60
N LEU A 874 -3.52 35.77 -21.04
CA LEU A 874 -3.43 34.39 -21.50
C LEU A 874 -3.73 33.43 -20.34
N LEU A 875 -3.02 33.58 -19.21
CA LEU A 875 -3.16 32.74 -18.04
C LEU A 875 -4.59 32.73 -17.50
N GLU A 876 -5.17 33.91 -17.26
CA GLU A 876 -6.57 34.02 -16.84
C GLU A 876 -7.56 33.37 -17.83
N LYS A 877 -7.37 33.57 -19.13
CA LYS A 877 -8.24 33.01 -20.15
C LYS A 877 -8.20 31.49 -20.19
N GLU A 878 -6.99 30.91 -20.22
CA GLU A 878 -6.82 29.47 -20.35
C GLU A 878 -7.21 28.73 -19.05
N MET A 879 -6.92 29.30 -17.86
CA MET A 879 -7.38 28.73 -16.60
C MET A 879 -8.90 28.78 -16.46
N ARG A 880 -9.55 29.94 -16.70
CA ARG A 880 -11.02 30.05 -16.67
C ARG A 880 -11.70 29.17 -17.71
N GLY A 881 -11.09 29.00 -18.88
CA GLY A 881 -11.59 28.19 -19.98
C GLY A 881 -11.22 26.71 -19.92
N ALA A 882 -10.52 26.24 -18.89
CA ALA A 882 -10.03 24.85 -18.79
C ALA A 882 -11.17 23.82 -18.84
N VAL A 883 -12.34 24.17 -18.32
CA VAL A 883 -13.53 23.31 -18.30
C VAL A 883 -14.80 24.14 -18.55
N ASP A 884 -15.78 23.53 -19.23
CA ASP A 884 -17.13 24.06 -19.35
C ASP A 884 -18.07 23.41 -18.34
N MET A 885 -18.48 24.18 -17.32
CA MET A 885 -19.37 23.73 -16.24
C MET A 885 -20.49 24.75 -15.98
N LYS A 886 -21.53 24.30 -15.24
CA LYS A 886 -22.63 25.18 -14.80
C LYS A 886 -22.17 26.35 -13.92
N VAL A 887 -20.99 26.24 -13.33
CA VAL A 887 -20.32 27.27 -12.52
C VAL A 887 -19.03 27.68 -13.22
N SER A 888 -18.87 28.97 -13.51
CA SER A 888 -17.65 29.52 -14.12
C SER A 888 -16.45 29.33 -13.18
N MET A 889 -15.28 29.05 -13.74
CA MET A 889 -14.03 29.13 -13.00
C MET A 889 -13.59 30.58 -12.86
N GLU A 890 -13.18 30.95 -11.64
CA GLU A 890 -12.61 32.28 -11.36
C GLU A 890 -11.18 32.07 -10.86
N VAL A 891 -10.32 32.99 -11.25
CA VAL A 891 -8.90 33.00 -10.88
C VAL A 891 -8.51 34.39 -10.34
N GLY A 892 -7.67 34.39 -9.31
CA GLY A 892 -6.95 35.57 -8.84
C GLY A 892 -5.56 35.57 -9.48
N THR A 893 -5.11 36.72 -10.03
CA THR A 893 -3.80 36.84 -10.65
C THR A 893 -3.03 37.98 -10.02
N GLU A 894 -1.84 37.68 -9.51
CA GLU A 894 -0.91 38.62 -8.92
C GLU A 894 0.45 38.54 -9.63
N CYS A 895 1.33 39.53 -9.40
CA CYS A 895 2.67 39.55 -9.97
C CYS A 895 3.65 40.24 -9.04
N GLY A 896 4.87 39.73 -9.02
CA GLY A 896 5.92 40.21 -8.13
C GLY A 896 7.32 39.94 -8.63
N TYR A 897 8.32 40.55 -7.98
CA TYR A 897 9.74 40.32 -8.27
C TYR A 897 10.36 39.26 -7.33
N ASP A 898 9.55 38.61 -6.55
CA ASP A 898 9.82 37.35 -5.85
C ASP A 898 8.51 36.56 -5.71
N TRP A 899 8.58 35.28 -5.32
CA TRP A 899 7.38 34.46 -5.20
C TRP A 899 6.48 34.89 -4.03
N TYR A 900 7.01 35.56 -3.01
CA TYR A 900 6.21 36.08 -1.89
C TYR A 900 5.30 37.23 -2.34
N ASP A 901 5.85 38.17 -3.16
CA ASP A 901 5.12 39.34 -3.65
C ASP A 901 4.13 38.98 -4.78
N ALA A 902 4.36 37.83 -5.46
CA ALA A 902 3.50 37.33 -6.54
C ALA A 902 2.32 36.47 -6.04
N HIS A 903 2.18 36.24 -4.70
CA HIS A 903 1.14 35.31 -4.18
C HIS A 903 0.28 35.95 -3.10
#